data_a8ba832aef92c59abd25e904e0709205
#
_entry.id   a8ba832aef92c59abd25e904e0709205
#
_cell.length_a   1.000
_cell.length_b   1.000
_cell.length_c   1.000
_cell.angle_alpha   90.00
_cell.angle_beta   90.00
_cell.angle_gamma   90.00
#
_symmetry.space_group_name_H-M   'P 1'
#
loop_
_entity.id
_entity.type
_entity.pdbx_description
1 polymer ?
#
loop_
_entity_poly.entity_id
_entity_poly.type
_entity_poly.pdbx_seq_one_letter_code
_entity_poly.pdbx_strand_id
1 'polypeptide(L)'
;MILATSAAFSQEIKVQNSETKKGVDGVFVYNKNKSLTAISDSSGIIDLSPFSKRDTLIFTHQSYATFSISKLNIGTVISLQEQTIRIPTIEIVAEQEKNKALEVSAKMDLIEAKDIQFNNPQTAAEMLELSGGVYIQKSQMGGGSPIIRGFEANRVLLVVDGVRMNNAIYRSGHLQNAITLDNSIIEKTSIIYGSNSVIFGSDAIGGVVHYETKSPQFKNDKDSINNKSANAFVRYASANQEKTGHFDFNLGGKKLASVTSFTFSQFEDLKMGNANHSSFPDFGIVKNYADRINEQDTMIRKNDFTEQIGTGYNQTDILEKISYKVSDNFLLTLNTQYSTSSDVPRYDQLTAVSSNNELEWAEWHYGPQTRLLGSLSAKIKAENKFFSKVEVLTHYQKIDEDRISRRFGNDTRTTRTEDVNVYGVNIDFLKEKSTSKWYYGAEAIHNQVNSSAFSEDLITKEQSIAATRYPDNGSTLTSIASYISYQNNFTEKATYSLGGRYSYSMLSASFKESTFIQLPFTQINNNNGALTANAGLNYQPTKKWKIQLAISSAFRSPNVDDVGKVFAKNDFVLIPNDQLTPEKAYNGEIGITRSFGKEDLIMNLVGFYTLLQDAIVRDFYTINGEDSLSYEDETLRMQTNVNANQALVYGMSFQLKAKLSADLTLKSSLNYTQGRNVTDDVPLGHIPPIYGRTDLILHSAPLTVAFYAKYQFEKLFVDYSPSGEDNEDSAAKDQNGAIYGTPAWQTFNLRAEMQLSKSFTLQAALENLLDVHYRPFASGVSGAGRNFIFTLRANL
;
A
#
# COMPACT_ATOMS: atom_id res chain seq x y z
N MET A 1 -35.94 -22.30 68.42
CA MET A 1 -35.29 -21.37 67.57
C MET A 1 -33.96 -22.03 67.11
N ILE A 2 -33.97 -22.74 65.98
CA ILE A 2 -32.81 -23.51 65.48
C ILE A 2 -32.17 -22.62 64.42
N LEU A 3 -30.98 -22.10 64.69
CA LEU A 3 -30.15 -21.40 63.74
C LEU A 3 -29.53 -22.45 62.78
N ALA A 4 -30.04 -22.49 61.57
CA ALA A 4 -29.38 -23.20 60.48
C ALA A 4 -28.22 -22.35 59.96
N THR A 5 -27.00 -22.69 60.31
CA THR A 5 -25.79 -22.17 59.69
C THR A 5 -25.71 -22.79 58.29
N SER A 6 -25.92 -22.00 57.25
CA SER A 6 -25.59 -22.40 55.88
C SER A 6 -24.07 -22.38 55.72
N ALA A 7 -23.47 -23.55 55.69
CA ALA A 7 -22.11 -23.70 55.25
C ALA A 7 -22.01 -23.32 53.76
N ALA A 8 -21.45 -22.19 53.46
CA ALA A 8 -21.06 -21.82 52.10
C ALA A 8 -19.90 -22.74 51.67
N PHE A 9 -20.18 -23.72 50.81
CA PHE A 9 -19.13 -24.51 50.18
C PHE A 9 -18.40 -23.59 49.18
N SER A 10 -17.22 -23.16 49.58
CA SER A 10 -16.26 -22.53 48.67
C SER A 10 -15.94 -23.52 47.54
N GLN A 11 -16.23 -23.14 46.30
CA GLN A 11 -15.84 -23.96 45.13
C GLN A 11 -14.57 -23.37 44.55
N GLU A 12 -13.45 -23.65 45.20
CA GLU A 12 -12.12 -23.30 44.70
C GLU A 12 -11.70 -24.30 43.67
N ILE A 13 -11.16 -23.81 42.55
CA ILE A 13 -10.55 -24.60 41.48
C ILE A 13 -9.15 -24.10 41.25
N LYS A 14 -8.30 -24.98 40.71
CA LYS A 14 -6.95 -24.62 40.29
C LYS A 14 -6.93 -24.45 38.75
N VAL A 15 -6.49 -23.28 38.32
CA VAL A 15 -6.18 -23.02 36.92
C VAL A 15 -4.66 -23.19 36.73
N GLN A 16 -4.27 -24.05 35.82
CA GLN A 16 -2.87 -24.40 35.59
C GLN A 16 -2.50 -24.36 34.10
N ASN A 17 -1.23 -24.24 33.79
CA ASN A 17 -0.68 -24.42 32.47
C ASN A 17 -0.80 -25.90 32.02
N SER A 18 -1.28 -26.14 30.81
CA SER A 18 -1.53 -27.51 30.31
C SER A 18 -0.28 -28.37 30.17
N GLU A 19 0.90 -27.76 29.93
CA GLU A 19 2.18 -28.46 29.75
C GLU A 19 2.96 -28.54 31.06
N THR A 20 3.20 -27.40 31.72
CA THR A 20 4.05 -27.31 32.91
C THR A 20 3.36 -27.69 34.21
N LYS A 21 2.01 -27.79 34.22
CA LYS A 21 1.18 -28.06 35.39
C LYS A 21 1.31 -27.05 36.53
N LYS A 22 2.00 -25.91 36.30
CA LYS A 22 2.11 -24.82 37.27
C LYS A 22 0.83 -24.00 37.31
N GLY A 23 0.45 -23.47 38.47
CA GLY A 23 -0.65 -22.54 38.60
C GLY A 23 -0.45 -21.29 37.76
N VAL A 24 -1.52 -20.76 37.19
CA VAL A 24 -1.50 -19.55 36.35
C VAL A 24 -2.11 -18.41 37.16
N ASP A 25 -1.32 -17.41 37.47
CA ASP A 25 -1.72 -16.17 38.15
C ASP A 25 -2.51 -15.26 37.22
N GLY A 26 -3.48 -14.49 37.74
CA GLY A 26 -4.14 -13.44 37.01
C GLY A 26 -5.11 -13.92 35.90
N VAL A 27 -5.58 -15.17 35.95
CA VAL A 27 -6.62 -15.64 35.05
C VAL A 27 -7.95 -14.99 35.41
N PHE A 28 -8.47 -14.16 34.52
CA PHE A 28 -9.73 -13.49 34.69
C PHE A 28 -10.89 -14.38 34.26
N VAL A 29 -11.85 -14.60 35.13
CA VAL A 29 -13.04 -15.43 34.90
C VAL A 29 -14.28 -14.59 35.01
N TYR A 30 -15.18 -14.71 34.02
CA TYR A 30 -16.44 -14.03 34.00
C TYR A 30 -17.56 -14.91 33.43
N ASN A 31 -18.81 -14.63 33.81
CA ASN A 31 -19.96 -15.26 33.18
C ASN A 31 -20.31 -14.59 31.85
N LYS A 32 -21.12 -15.25 31.02
CA LYS A 32 -21.44 -14.79 29.64
C LYS A 32 -21.96 -13.34 29.58
N ASN A 33 -22.60 -12.86 30.63
CA ASN A 33 -23.15 -11.49 30.72
C ASN A 33 -22.16 -10.51 31.36
N LYS A 34 -20.95 -10.95 31.75
CA LYS A 34 -19.93 -10.17 32.46
C LYS A 34 -20.41 -9.48 33.73
N SER A 35 -21.49 -10.01 34.36
CA SER A 35 -22.07 -9.47 35.59
C SER A 35 -21.35 -9.93 36.86
N LEU A 36 -20.62 -11.04 36.78
CA LEU A 36 -19.80 -11.61 37.86
C LEU A 36 -18.41 -11.90 37.34
N THR A 37 -17.39 -11.62 38.15
CA THR A 37 -15.98 -11.80 37.82
C THR A 37 -15.22 -12.37 38.98
N ALA A 38 -14.15 -13.11 38.68
CA ALA A 38 -13.15 -13.59 39.66
C ALA A 38 -11.79 -13.66 38.99
N ILE A 39 -10.70 -13.64 39.80
CA ILE A 39 -9.31 -13.68 39.31
C ILE A 39 -8.54 -14.74 40.10
N SER A 40 -7.70 -15.54 39.40
CA SER A 40 -6.83 -16.50 40.07
C SER A 40 -5.67 -15.81 40.79
N ASP A 41 -5.27 -16.38 41.94
CA ASP A 41 -4.10 -15.96 42.68
C ASP A 41 -2.78 -16.49 42.08
N SER A 42 -1.65 -16.16 42.71
CA SER A 42 -0.29 -16.58 42.28
C SER A 42 -0.08 -18.11 42.28
N SER A 43 -0.93 -18.88 42.92
CA SER A 43 -0.94 -20.34 42.91
C SER A 43 -1.88 -20.91 41.86
N GLY A 44 -2.63 -20.04 41.13
CA GLY A 44 -3.66 -20.40 40.16
C GLY A 44 -5.00 -20.79 40.80
N ILE A 45 -5.24 -20.48 42.07
CA ILE A 45 -6.48 -20.82 42.78
C ILE A 45 -7.50 -19.68 42.55
N ILE A 46 -8.73 -20.07 42.25
CA ILE A 46 -9.84 -19.15 42.03
C ILE A 46 -11.11 -19.64 42.67
N ASP A 47 -11.78 -18.75 43.39
CA ASP A 47 -13.11 -19.05 43.99
C ASP A 47 -14.23 -18.78 42.98
N LEU A 48 -14.98 -19.82 42.63
CA LEU A 48 -16.11 -19.75 41.73
C LEU A 48 -17.45 -19.72 42.47
N SER A 49 -17.44 -19.57 43.81
CA SER A 49 -18.70 -19.53 44.57
C SER A 49 -19.68 -18.43 44.16
N PRO A 50 -19.24 -17.24 43.66
CA PRO A 50 -20.17 -16.20 43.23
C PRO A 50 -20.98 -16.55 41.99
N PHE A 51 -20.53 -17.49 41.15
CA PHE A 51 -21.21 -17.84 39.89
C PHE A 51 -22.31 -18.86 40.10
N SER A 52 -23.39 -18.75 39.32
CA SER A 52 -24.48 -19.72 39.31
C SER A 52 -24.08 -21.04 38.67
N LYS A 53 -24.63 -22.16 39.11
CA LYS A 53 -24.39 -23.49 38.49
C LYS A 53 -24.76 -23.55 37.02
N ARG A 54 -25.63 -22.65 36.53
CA ARG A 54 -26.04 -22.58 35.12
C ARG A 54 -25.18 -21.63 34.29
N ASP A 55 -24.24 -20.92 34.89
CA ASP A 55 -23.39 -19.98 34.19
C ASP A 55 -22.42 -20.71 33.28
N THR A 56 -22.20 -20.15 32.08
CA THR A 56 -21.03 -20.46 31.27
C THR A 56 -19.93 -19.50 31.66
N LEU A 57 -18.84 -20.05 32.17
CA LEU A 57 -17.66 -19.30 32.61
C LEU A 57 -16.67 -19.21 31.51
N ILE A 58 -16.09 -18.03 31.32
CA ILE A 58 -15.08 -17.70 30.32
C ILE A 58 -13.81 -17.33 31.06
N PHE A 59 -12.74 -18.11 30.84
CA PHE A 59 -11.42 -17.93 31.40
C PHE A 59 -10.55 -17.23 30.36
N THR A 60 -10.00 -16.06 30.71
CA THR A 60 -9.11 -15.30 29.84
C THR A 60 -7.83 -14.93 30.57
N HIS A 61 -6.73 -14.99 29.85
CA HIS A 61 -5.43 -14.53 30.32
C HIS A 61 -4.60 -14.10 29.11
N GLN A 62 -3.73 -13.11 29.26
CA GLN A 62 -2.95 -12.56 28.14
C GLN A 62 -2.04 -13.59 27.44
N SER A 63 -1.57 -14.59 28.18
CA SER A 63 -0.63 -15.61 27.66
C SER A 63 -1.29 -16.97 27.38
N TYR A 64 -2.62 -17.08 27.53
CA TYR A 64 -3.34 -18.35 27.39
C TYR A 64 -4.55 -18.20 26.48
N ALA A 65 -4.85 -19.26 25.72
CA ALA A 65 -6.06 -19.29 24.90
C ALA A 65 -7.31 -19.16 25.76
N THR A 66 -8.26 -18.34 25.34
CA THR A 66 -9.55 -18.19 26.01
C THR A 66 -10.25 -19.53 26.07
N PHE A 67 -10.66 -19.95 27.27
CA PHE A 67 -11.34 -21.18 27.52
C PHE A 67 -12.73 -20.93 28.09
N SER A 68 -13.75 -21.62 27.59
CA SER A 68 -15.10 -21.49 28.08
C SER A 68 -15.71 -22.85 28.43
N ILE A 69 -16.39 -22.92 29.58
CA ILE A 69 -17.03 -24.14 30.07
C ILE A 69 -18.25 -23.80 30.92
N SER A 70 -19.29 -24.66 30.89
CA SER A 70 -20.41 -24.53 31.83
C SER A 70 -19.92 -24.86 33.25
N LYS A 71 -20.32 -24.06 34.23
CA LYS A 71 -19.96 -24.30 35.65
C LYS A 71 -20.39 -25.69 36.14
N LEU A 72 -21.43 -26.28 35.59
CA LEU A 72 -21.84 -27.66 35.85
C LEU A 72 -20.79 -28.72 35.49
N ASN A 73 -19.95 -28.44 34.51
CA ASN A 73 -18.97 -29.37 33.97
C ASN A 73 -17.54 -29.04 34.41
N ILE A 74 -17.38 -28.12 35.36
CA ILE A 74 -16.06 -27.72 35.87
C ILE A 74 -15.59 -28.77 36.90
N GLY A 75 -14.39 -29.34 36.64
CA GLY A 75 -13.66 -30.14 37.62
C GLY A 75 -12.86 -29.25 38.57
N THR A 76 -12.08 -29.88 39.44
CA THR A 76 -11.21 -29.18 40.39
C THR A 76 -9.99 -28.50 39.76
N VAL A 77 -9.67 -28.81 38.50
CA VAL A 77 -8.53 -28.28 37.76
C VAL A 77 -8.93 -27.90 36.35
N ILE A 78 -8.62 -26.69 35.95
CA ILE A 78 -8.69 -26.21 34.55
C ILE A 78 -7.28 -26.08 34.02
N SER A 79 -7.00 -26.73 32.91
CA SER A 79 -5.71 -26.63 32.20
C SER A 79 -5.84 -25.70 31.01
N LEU A 80 -5.20 -24.54 31.10
CA LEU A 80 -5.15 -23.56 29.99
C LEU A 80 -3.95 -23.88 29.10
N GLN A 81 -4.18 -23.81 27.81
CA GLN A 81 -3.12 -23.93 26.81
C GLN A 81 -2.47 -22.58 26.62
N GLU A 82 -1.14 -22.49 26.76
CA GLU A 82 -0.43 -21.26 26.43
C GLU A 82 -0.81 -20.83 25.03
N GLN A 83 -1.32 -19.61 24.95
CA GLN A 83 -1.41 -18.96 23.67
C GLN A 83 0.04 -18.58 23.32
N THR A 84 0.71 -19.45 22.57
CA THR A 84 1.92 -19.07 21.90
C THR A 84 1.53 -17.85 21.06
N ILE A 85 1.92 -16.65 21.50
CA ILE A 85 2.08 -15.53 20.58
C ILE A 85 3.22 -16.03 19.72
N ARG A 86 2.88 -16.75 18.65
CA ARG A 86 3.83 -16.97 17.58
C ARG A 86 4.31 -15.57 17.26
N ILE A 87 5.63 -15.34 17.22
CA ILE A 87 6.20 -14.26 16.42
C ILE A 87 5.33 -14.28 15.19
N PRO A 88 4.65 -13.18 14.79
CA PRO A 88 3.69 -13.30 13.74
C PRO A 88 4.35 -13.98 12.54
N THR A 89 4.32 -15.28 12.55
CA THR A 89 4.34 -16.11 11.38
C THR A 89 2.99 -15.79 10.87
N ILE A 90 2.96 -14.90 9.91
CA ILE A 90 1.78 -14.34 9.33
C ILE A 90 0.89 -15.51 9.01
N GLU A 91 -0.17 -15.67 9.80
CA GLU A 91 -1.22 -16.66 9.53
C GLU A 91 -2.11 -16.03 8.48
N ILE A 92 -1.98 -16.51 7.27
CA ILE A 92 -2.71 -16.03 6.12
C ILE A 92 -3.63 -17.16 5.66
N VAL A 93 -4.93 -16.91 5.45
CA VAL A 93 -5.97 -17.88 5.12
C VAL A 93 -6.35 -17.77 3.64
N ALA A 94 -6.30 -18.80 2.84
CA ALA A 94 -6.77 -19.12 1.48
C ALA A 94 -6.01 -18.52 0.27
N GLU A 95 -6.01 -17.26 -0.07
CA GLU A 95 -5.02 -16.58 -0.93
C GLU A 95 -3.64 -16.51 -0.28
N GLN A 96 -3.62 -16.70 0.91
CA GLN A 96 -2.70 -16.81 2.00
C GLN A 96 -1.64 -17.87 1.80
N GLU A 97 -1.90 -18.89 1.02
CA GLU A 97 -0.92 -19.95 0.86
C GLU A 97 0.13 -19.63 -0.20
N LYS A 98 -0.18 -18.75 -1.17
CA LYS A 98 0.84 -18.10 -2.00
C LYS A 98 1.83 -17.32 -1.13
N ASN A 99 1.32 -16.58 -0.18
CA ASN A 99 2.12 -15.76 0.72
C ASN A 99 2.95 -16.60 1.69
N LYS A 100 2.50 -17.81 2.12
CA LYS A 100 3.31 -18.71 2.95
C LYS A 100 4.58 -19.21 2.23
N ALA A 101 4.53 -19.37 0.92
CA ALA A 101 5.73 -19.66 0.13
C ALA A 101 6.68 -18.46 0.10
N LEU A 102 6.14 -17.24 0.10
CA LEU A 102 6.89 -16.00 0.12
C LEU A 102 7.51 -15.69 1.49
N GLU A 103 6.87 -16.08 2.61
CA GLU A 103 7.41 -15.91 3.96
C GLU A 103 8.79 -16.58 4.16
N VAL A 104 9.10 -17.58 3.37
CA VAL A 104 10.40 -18.24 3.41
C VAL A 104 11.44 -17.49 2.59
N SER A 105 11.00 -16.77 1.56
CA SER A 105 11.88 -16.18 0.55
C SER A 105 11.97 -14.67 0.59
N ALA A 106 11.21 -13.96 1.46
CA ALA A 106 11.25 -12.49 1.55
C ALA A 106 10.78 -11.99 2.91
N LYS A 107 11.21 -10.76 3.29
CA LYS A 107 10.58 -10.01 4.38
C LYS A 107 9.16 -9.65 3.95
N MET A 108 8.21 -9.74 4.89
CA MET A 108 6.83 -9.30 4.68
C MET A 108 6.29 -8.60 5.92
N ASP A 109 5.59 -7.49 5.73
CA ASP A 109 4.85 -6.79 6.76
C ASP A 109 3.34 -6.90 6.47
N LEU A 110 2.54 -6.97 7.54
CA LEU A 110 1.09 -7.08 7.46
C LEU A 110 0.44 -5.89 8.16
N ILE A 111 -0.51 -5.27 7.49
CA ILE A 111 -1.40 -4.24 8.05
C ILE A 111 -2.80 -4.85 8.08
N GLU A 112 -3.36 -5.05 9.27
CA GLU A 112 -4.68 -5.65 9.46
C GLU A 112 -5.77 -4.57 9.58
N ALA A 113 -7.02 -4.93 9.32
CA ALA A 113 -8.17 -4.01 9.42
C ALA A 113 -8.22 -3.25 10.76
N LYS A 114 -7.86 -3.89 11.88
CA LYS A 114 -7.80 -3.24 13.20
C LYS A 114 -6.75 -2.13 13.27
N ASP A 115 -5.58 -2.32 12.62
CA ASP A 115 -4.54 -1.29 12.56
C ASP A 115 -4.98 -0.13 11.66
N ILE A 116 -5.66 -0.43 10.54
CA ILE A 116 -6.25 0.58 9.65
C ILE A 116 -7.33 1.37 10.38
N GLN A 117 -8.25 0.70 11.07
CA GLN A 117 -9.33 1.35 11.82
C GLN A 117 -8.79 2.24 12.93
N PHE A 118 -7.84 1.76 13.74
CA PHE A 118 -7.24 2.53 14.82
C PHE A 118 -6.44 3.73 14.31
N ASN A 119 -5.59 3.53 13.30
CA ASN A 119 -4.78 4.62 12.74
C ASN A 119 -5.57 5.55 11.81
N ASN A 120 -6.67 5.08 11.25
CA ASN A 120 -7.63 5.86 10.47
C ASN A 120 -6.99 6.78 9.41
N PRO A 121 -6.15 6.23 8.50
CA PRO A 121 -5.47 7.01 7.46
C PRO A 121 -6.47 7.59 6.45
N GLN A 122 -6.13 8.72 5.81
CA GLN A 122 -7.01 9.35 4.82
C GLN A 122 -7.04 8.60 3.49
N THR A 123 -5.90 8.05 3.07
CA THR A 123 -5.75 7.40 1.77
C THR A 123 -5.11 6.02 1.90
N ALA A 124 -5.30 5.18 0.87
CA ALA A 124 -4.63 3.88 0.80
C ALA A 124 -3.10 3.98 0.71
N ALA A 125 -2.57 5.08 0.18
CA ALA A 125 -1.14 5.34 0.18
C ALA A 125 -0.61 5.60 1.60
N GLU A 126 -1.26 6.50 2.36
CA GLU A 126 -0.87 6.79 3.76
C GLU A 126 -0.98 5.56 4.66
N MET A 127 -1.93 4.68 4.40
CA MET A 127 -2.07 3.42 5.12
C MET A 127 -0.79 2.59 5.08
N LEU A 128 -0.03 2.62 3.98
CA LEU A 128 1.19 1.83 3.84
C LEU A 128 2.31 2.28 4.78
N GLU A 129 2.32 3.54 5.23
CA GLU A 129 3.27 4.03 6.23
C GLU A 129 3.16 3.30 7.58
N LEU A 130 2.01 2.67 7.85
CA LEU A 130 1.79 1.90 9.08
C LEU A 130 2.71 0.68 9.19
N SER A 131 3.23 0.18 8.07
CA SER A 131 4.24 -0.89 8.06
C SER A 131 5.58 -0.44 8.65
N GLY A 132 5.82 0.87 8.62
CA GLY A 132 7.09 1.48 9.00
C GLY A 132 8.23 1.24 8.01
N GLY A 133 8.00 0.52 6.90
CA GLY A 133 9.02 0.19 5.88
C GLY A 133 8.71 0.73 4.49
N VAL A 134 7.61 1.44 4.33
CA VAL A 134 7.22 2.11 3.08
C VAL A 134 7.26 3.61 3.27
N TYR A 135 7.89 4.30 2.35
CA TYR A 135 7.92 5.76 2.28
C TYR A 135 6.90 6.23 1.24
N ILE A 136 6.19 7.33 1.50
CA ILE A 136 5.18 7.87 0.58
C ILE A 136 5.61 9.24 0.09
N GLN A 137 5.72 9.37 -1.23
CA GLN A 137 5.97 10.62 -1.94
C GLN A 137 4.65 11.15 -2.53
N LYS A 138 4.44 12.47 -2.52
CA LYS A 138 3.24 13.10 -3.04
C LYS A 138 3.56 14.30 -3.93
N SER A 139 3.07 14.31 -5.17
CA SER A 139 3.04 15.48 -6.07
C SER A 139 1.70 16.22 -6.00
N GLN A 140 0.66 15.54 -5.55
CA GLN A 140 -0.70 16.01 -5.32
C GLN A 140 -1.30 15.32 -4.10
N MET A 141 -2.43 15.80 -3.60
CA MET A 141 -3.09 15.20 -2.43
C MET A 141 -3.79 13.89 -2.74
N GLY A 142 -4.47 13.78 -3.88
CA GLY A 142 -5.14 12.55 -4.27
C GLY A 142 -4.13 11.47 -4.66
N GLY A 143 -3.86 10.53 -3.76
CA GLY A 143 -2.95 9.42 -3.99
C GLY A 143 -1.59 9.56 -3.33
N GLY A 144 -0.59 8.92 -3.90
CA GLY A 144 0.80 8.90 -3.44
C GLY A 144 1.56 7.74 -4.02
N SER A 145 2.85 7.93 -4.23
CA SER A 145 3.79 6.90 -4.71
C SER A 145 4.41 6.16 -3.53
N PRO A 146 4.15 4.87 -3.34
CA PRO A 146 4.86 4.06 -2.37
C PRO A 146 6.28 3.77 -2.87
N ILE A 147 7.27 4.13 -2.06
CA ILE A 147 8.68 3.82 -2.26
C ILE A 147 9.04 2.66 -1.33
N ILE A 148 9.50 1.56 -1.90
CA ILE A 148 9.94 0.37 -1.18
C ILE A 148 11.40 0.12 -1.51
N ARG A 149 12.28 0.25 -0.51
CA ARG A 149 13.73 0.07 -0.67
C ARG A 149 14.33 0.92 -1.81
N GLY A 150 13.85 2.16 -1.98
CA GLY A 150 14.31 3.06 -3.03
C GLY A 150 13.75 2.79 -4.43
N PHE A 151 12.85 1.82 -4.57
CA PHE A 151 12.12 1.58 -5.80
C PHE A 151 10.70 2.10 -5.68
N GLU A 152 10.20 2.72 -6.74
CA GLU A 152 8.85 3.26 -6.81
C GLU A 152 8.14 2.91 -8.11
N ALA A 153 6.91 3.35 -8.22
CA ALA A 153 6.12 3.39 -9.44
C ALA A 153 6.10 2.03 -10.16
N ASN A 154 6.55 1.96 -11.40
CA ASN A 154 6.53 0.74 -12.20
C ASN A 154 7.58 -0.32 -11.79
N ARG A 155 8.35 -0.07 -10.71
CA ARG A 155 9.22 -1.06 -10.06
C ARG A 155 8.65 -1.58 -8.73
N VAL A 156 7.45 -1.11 -8.37
CA VAL A 156 6.63 -1.63 -7.26
C VAL A 156 5.30 -2.09 -7.81
N LEU A 157 4.94 -3.33 -7.52
CA LEU A 157 3.68 -3.90 -8.00
C LEU A 157 2.57 -3.69 -6.97
N LEU A 158 1.46 -3.10 -7.40
CA LEU A 158 0.23 -3.01 -6.63
C LEU A 158 -0.76 -4.09 -7.10
N VAL A 159 -1.35 -4.82 -6.15
CA VAL A 159 -2.31 -5.91 -6.41
C VAL A 159 -3.52 -5.71 -5.50
N VAL A 160 -4.72 -5.85 -6.02
CA VAL A 160 -5.97 -5.84 -5.24
C VAL A 160 -6.76 -7.12 -5.51
N ASP A 161 -7.05 -7.89 -4.45
CA ASP A 161 -7.76 -9.18 -4.55
C ASP A 161 -7.22 -10.12 -5.66
N GLY A 162 -5.89 -10.18 -5.80
CA GLY A 162 -5.20 -10.99 -6.81
C GLY A 162 -5.09 -10.35 -8.20
N VAL A 163 -5.68 -9.16 -8.42
CA VAL A 163 -5.64 -8.45 -9.71
C VAL A 163 -4.60 -7.34 -9.66
N ARG A 164 -3.70 -7.29 -10.65
CA ARG A 164 -2.67 -6.25 -10.78
C ARG A 164 -3.30 -4.90 -11.09
N MET A 165 -2.87 -3.85 -10.40
CA MET A 165 -3.24 -2.47 -10.71
C MET A 165 -2.31 -1.85 -11.77
N ASN A 166 -1.04 -2.30 -11.84
CA ASN A 166 -0.09 -1.87 -12.84
C ASN A 166 -0.58 -2.30 -14.24
N ASN A 167 -0.83 -1.34 -15.12
CA ASN A 167 -1.34 -1.54 -16.49
C ASN A 167 -0.30 -1.13 -17.53
N ALA A 168 -0.67 -1.17 -18.82
CA ALA A 168 0.23 -0.90 -19.94
C ALA A 168 0.78 0.54 -20.01
N ILE A 169 0.14 1.52 -19.35
CA ILE A 169 0.62 2.91 -19.27
C ILE A 169 1.11 3.28 -17.87
N TYR A 170 1.35 2.28 -17.02
CA TYR A 170 1.88 2.50 -15.68
C TYR A 170 3.33 2.99 -15.79
N ARG A 171 3.56 4.25 -15.45
CA ARG A 171 4.80 4.97 -15.75
C ARG A 171 5.78 4.99 -14.58
N SER A 172 7.02 5.34 -14.86
CA SER A 172 8.00 5.77 -13.85
C SER A 172 7.66 7.17 -13.32
N GLY A 173 8.18 7.51 -12.15
CA GLY A 173 7.97 8.80 -11.50
C GLY A 173 6.71 8.84 -10.63
N HIS A 174 6.38 10.02 -10.15
CA HIS A 174 5.37 10.24 -9.14
C HIS A 174 3.97 9.92 -9.64
N LEU A 175 3.31 8.95 -9.02
CA LEU A 175 2.04 8.43 -9.46
C LEU A 175 0.94 8.59 -8.41
N GLN A 176 -0.28 8.72 -8.90
CA GLN A 176 -1.50 8.77 -8.11
C GLN A 176 -2.20 7.40 -7.98
N ASN A 177 -1.62 6.32 -8.46
CA ASN A 177 -2.32 5.05 -8.72
C ASN A 177 -2.95 4.37 -7.50
N ALA A 178 -2.52 4.69 -6.29
CA ALA A 178 -3.19 4.23 -5.07
C ALA A 178 -4.49 5.01 -4.76
N ILE A 179 -4.83 6.05 -5.52
CA ILE A 179 -6.06 6.83 -5.29
C ILE A 179 -7.33 6.00 -5.54
N THR A 180 -7.33 5.11 -6.54
CA THR A 180 -8.52 4.33 -6.91
C THR A 180 -8.77 3.13 -6.00
N LEU A 181 -8.38 3.24 -4.71
CA LEU A 181 -8.57 2.20 -3.72
C LEU A 181 -9.05 2.81 -2.40
N ASP A 182 -10.24 2.41 -1.97
CA ASP A 182 -10.80 2.77 -0.68
C ASP A 182 -10.13 1.97 0.46
N ASN A 183 -9.45 2.67 1.38
CA ASN A 183 -8.85 2.04 2.55
C ASN A 183 -9.87 1.52 3.58
N SER A 184 -11.12 1.99 3.53
CA SER A 184 -12.19 1.58 4.46
C SER A 184 -12.67 0.16 4.22
N ILE A 185 -12.51 -0.34 2.99
CA ILE A 185 -12.90 -1.71 2.61
C ILE A 185 -11.77 -2.74 2.75
N ILE A 186 -10.57 -2.30 3.09
CA ILE A 186 -9.42 -3.20 3.19
C ILE A 186 -9.51 -4.01 4.48
N GLU A 187 -9.48 -5.33 4.34
CA GLU A 187 -9.40 -6.27 5.45
C GLU A 187 -7.95 -6.46 5.88
N LYS A 188 -7.04 -6.48 4.89
CA LYS A 188 -5.62 -6.72 5.14
C LYS A 188 -4.78 -6.22 3.98
N THR A 189 -3.58 -5.73 4.27
CA THR A 189 -2.57 -5.40 3.27
C THR A 189 -1.28 -6.10 3.60
N SER A 190 -0.74 -6.86 2.64
CA SER A 190 0.56 -7.52 2.73
C SER A 190 1.58 -6.73 1.92
N ILE A 191 2.68 -6.31 2.53
CA ILE A 191 3.80 -5.65 1.89
C ILE A 191 4.96 -6.63 1.84
N ILE A 192 5.33 -7.05 0.64
CA ILE A 192 6.35 -8.05 0.38
C ILE A 192 7.55 -7.31 -0.20
N TYR A 193 8.67 -7.33 0.50
CA TYR A 193 9.85 -6.56 0.14
C TYR A 193 10.77 -7.31 -0.81
N GLY A 194 11.48 -6.57 -1.65
CA GLY A 194 12.48 -7.09 -2.58
C GLY A 194 11.88 -7.78 -3.81
N SER A 195 12.71 -8.53 -4.51
CA SER A 195 12.40 -9.13 -5.82
C SER A 195 11.45 -10.32 -5.71
N ASN A 196 10.22 -10.18 -6.20
CA ASN A 196 9.14 -11.17 -6.04
C ASN A 196 8.50 -11.61 -7.36
N SER A 197 9.22 -11.48 -8.47
CA SER A 197 8.67 -11.76 -9.80
C SER A 197 8.31 -13.23 -10.06
N VAL A 198 8.80 -14.19 -9.28
CA VAL A 198 8.43 -15.61 -9.45
C VAL A 198 6.93 -15.80 -9.27
N ILE A 199 6.34 -15.19 -8.24
CA ILE A 199 4.90 -15.32 -7.95
C ILE A 199 4.09 -14.26 -8.70
N PHE A 200 4.58 -13.01 -8.70
CA PHE A 200 3.78 -11.86 -9.15
C PHE A 200 4.12 -11.37 -10.56
N GLY A 201 5.21 -11.83 -11.17
CA GLY A 201 5.61 -11.45 -12.53
C GLY A 201 6.34 -10.11 -12.62
N SER A 202 6.15 -9.39 -13.73
CA SER A 202 6.77 -8.09 -14.01
C SER A 202 6.50 -7.07 -12.91
N ASP A 203 7.35 -6.04 -12.79
CA ASP A 203 7.22 -4.86 -11.92
C ASP A 203 7.47 -5.11 -10.41
N ALA A 204 7.62 -6.37 -9.99
CA ALA A 204 7.87 -6.75 -8.61
C ALA A 204 9.38 -6.70 -8.27
N ILE A 205 10.06 -5.58 -8.56
CA ILE A 205 11.51 -5.37 -8.32
C ILE A 205 11.75 -4.94 -6.87
N GLY A 206 11.17 -3.80 -6.47
CA GLY A 206 11.32 -3.24 -5.12
C GLY A 206 10.45 -3.93 -4.10
N GLY A 207 9.29 -4.40 -4.54
CA GLY A 207 8.33 -5.10 -3.69
C GLY A 207 6.96 -5.23 -4.33
N VAL A 208 6.07 -5.85 -3.55
CA VAL A 208 4.65 -6.01 -3.90
C VAL A 208 3.79 -5.52 -2.75
N VAL A 209 2.78 -4.72 -3.05
CA VAL A 209 1.72 -4.35 -2.11
C VAL A 209 0.45 -5.08 -2.52
N HIS A 210 0.01 -6.00 -1.70
CA HIS A 210 -1.19 -6.78 -1.95
C HIS A 210 -2.29 -6.38 -0.97
N TYR A 211 -3.32 -5.72 -1.49
CA TYR A 211 -4.53 -5.32 -0.79
C TYR A 211 -5.58 -6.42 -0.90
N GLU A 212 -6.09 -6.87 0.22
CA GLU A 212 -7.21 -7.79 0.29
C GLU A 212 -8.41 -7.04 0.87
N THR A 213 -9.49 -6.92 0.09
CA THR A 213 -10.70 -6.22 0.53
C THR A 213 -11.63 -7.17 1.29
N LYS A 214 -12.56 -6.61 2.09
CA LYS A 214 -13.50 -7.36 2.91
C LYS A 214 -14.14 -8.51 2.14
N SER A 215 -14.23 -9.67 2.78
CA SER A 215 -14.82 -10.87 2.22
C SER A 215 -16.22 -11.14 2.79
N PRO A 216 -17.20 -11.59 1.95
CA PRO A 216 -18.52 -11.95 2.42
C PRO A 216 -18.48 -13.03 3.49
N GLN A 217 -19.13 -12.77 4.64
CA GLN A 217 -19.18 -13.67 5.77
C GLN A 217 -20.45 -14.52 5.74
N PHE A 218 -20.29 -15.83 5.60
CA PHE A 218 -21.41 -16.77 5.60
C PHE A 218 -22.01 -16.95 7.00
N LYS A 219 -23.22 -17.48 7.04
CA LYS A 219 -23.83 -17.96 8.28
C LYS A 219 -23.01 -19.12 8.84
N ASN A 220 -22.74 -19.09 10.15
CA ASN A 220 -22.17 -20.24 10.85
C ASN A 220 -23.22 -21.36 11.00
N ASP A 221 -22.82 -22.61 10.89
CA ASP A 221 -23.73 -23.77 11.04
C ASP A 221 -24.36 -23.85 12.43
N LYS A 222 -23.74 -23.25 13.44
CA LYS A 222 -24.24 -23.21 14.83
C LYS A 222 -25.25 -22.09 15.07
N ASP A 223 -25.40 -21.14 14.14
CA ASP A 223 -26.28 -19.99 14.32
C ASP A 223 -27.68 -20.30 13.78
N SER A 224 -28.71 -19.93 14.51
CA SER A 224 -30.13 -20.06 14.08
C SER A 224 -30.51 -18.97 13.07
N ILE A 225 -29.81 -17.82 13.08
CA ILE A 225 -30.13 -16.61 12.28
C ILE A 225 -29.04 -16.41 11.22
N ASN A 226 -29.38 -15.79 10.09
CA ASN A 226 -28.42 -15.38 9.07
C ASN A 226 -27.40 -14.39 9.65
N ASN A 227 -26.14 -14.47 9.20
CA ASN A 227 -25.09 -13.54 9.58
C ASN A 227 -25.39 -12.18 8.94
N LYS A 228 -25.70 -11.18 9.74
CA LYS A 228 -25.93 -9.80 9.32
C LYS A 228 -25.06 -8.90 10.15
N SER A 229 -24.27 -8.06 9.51
CA SER A 229 -23.52 -7.01 10.16
C SER A 229 -23.48 -5.78 9.27
N ALA A 230 -23.41 -4.62 9.89
CA ALA A 230 -23.24 -3.36 9.18
C ALA A 230 -22.23 -2.50 9.93
N ASN A 231 -21.42 -1.77 9.20
CA ASN A 231 -20.49 -0.79 9.75
C ASN A 231 -20.73 0.55 9.06
N ALA A 232 -20.66 1.61 9.82
CA ALA A 232 -20.70 2.96 9.28
C ALA A 232 -19.73 3.85 10.05
N PHE A 233 -19.18 4.85 9.39
CA PHE A 233 -18.48 5.93 10.09
C PHE A 233 -18.61 7.24 9.36
N VAL A 234 -18.47 8.31 10.14
CA VAL A 234 -18.25 9.66 9.65
C VAL A 234 -16.95 10.17 10.22
N ARG A 235 -16.14 10.83 9.38
CA ARG A 235 -14.84 11.40 9.75
C ARG A 235 -14.75 12.85 9.31
N TYR A 236 -14.14 13.65 10.16
CA TYR A 236 -13.74 15.02 9.88
C TYR A 236 -12.27 15.21 10.23
N ALA A 237 -11.52 15.93 9.38
CA ALA A 237 -10.15 16.34 9.67
C ALA A 237 -9.99 17.84 9.35
N SER A 238 -9.35 18.59 10.26
CA SER A 238 -9.32 20.05 10.18
C SER A 238 -8.32 20.61 9.16
N ALA A 239 -7.22 19.90 8.88
CA ALA A 239 -6.15 20.43 8.03
C ALA A 239 -6.57 20.62 6.57
N ASN A 240 -7.46 19.81 6.07
CA ASN A 240 -8.04 19.90 4.72
C ASN A 240 -9.56 19.84 4.74
N GLN A 241 -10.17 20.15 5.88
CA GLN A 241 -11.63 20.14 6.09
C GLN A 241 -12.31 18.87 5.56
N GLU A 242 -11.62 17.74 5.67
CA GLU A 242 -12.11 16.45 5.20
C GLU A 242 -13.48 16.13 5.78
N LYS A 243 -14.37 15.62 4.93
CA LYS A 243 -15.67 15.06 5.29
C LYS A 243 -15.78 13.71 4.59
N THR A 244 -15.64 12.63 5.36
CA THR A 244 -15.75 11.27 4.83
C THR A 244 -16.92 10.56 5.50
N GLY A 245 -17.76 9.93 4.68
CA GLY A 245 -18.84 9.05 5.10
C GLY A 245 -18.67 7.67 4.48
N HIS A 246 -18.75 6.64 5.30
CA HIS A 246 -18.63 5.24 4.88
C HIS A 246 -19.77 4.42 5.45
N PHE A 247 -20.21 3.46 4.66
CA PHE A 247 -21.17 2.45 5.07
C PHE A 247 -20.88 1.13 4.37
N ASP A 248 -20.81 0.04 5.13
CA ASP A 248 -20.78 -1.31 4.58
C ASP A 248 -21.70 -2.25 5.33
N PHE A 249 -22.19 -3.26 4.64
CA PHE A 249 -23.00 -4.30 5.27
C PHE A 249 -22.71 -5.68 4.66
N ASN A 250 -22.82 -6.69 5.51
CA ASN A 250 -22.70 -8.10 5.14
C ASN A 250 -24.03 -8.81 5.31
N LEU A 251 -24.42 -9.61 4.31
CA LEU A 251 -25.59 -10.48 4.36
C LEU A 251 -25.13 -11.92 4.12
N GLY A 252 -25.13 -12.75 5.14
CA GLY A 252 -24.64 -14.13 5.09
C GLY A 252 -25.71 -15.18 5.31
N GLY A 253 -26.09 -15.91 4.25
CA GLY A 253 -26.81 -17.17 4.31
C GLY A 253 -25.87 -18.37 4.40
N LYS A 254 -26.42 -19.60 4.32
CA LYS A 254 -25.62 -20.84 4.31
C LYS A 254 -24.78 -21.00 3.05
N LYS A 255 -25.36 -20.70 1.88
CA LYS A 255 -24.70 -20.89 0.57
C LYS A 255 -24.39 -19.57 -0.16
N LEU A 256 -25.09 -18.52 0.16
CA LEU A 256 -24.90 -17.21 -0.45
C LEU A 256 -24.54 -16.19 0.65
N ALA A 257 -23.52 -15.38 0.38
CA ALA A 257 -23.15 -14.25 1.20
C ALA A 257 -22.73 -13.08 0.31
N SER A 258 -23.03 -11.86 0.76
CA SER A 258 -22.58 -10.64 0.08
C SER A 258 -22.03 -9.63 1.06
N VAL A 259 -21.13 -8.79 0.60
CA VAL A 259 -20.68 -7.57 1.25
C VAL A 259 -20.76 -6.42 0.25
N THR A 260 -21.48 -5.38 0.65
CA THR A 260 -21.65 -4.14 -0.13
C THR A 260 -21.05 -2.99 0.65
N SER A 261 -20.34 -2.10 -0.02
CA SER A 261 -19.72 -0.92 0.60
C SER A 261 -19.87 0.31 -0.27
N PHE A 262 -20.02 1.45 0.37
CA PHE A 262 -20.04 2.77 -0.23
C PHE A 262 -19.24 3.74 0.64
N THR A 263 -18.35 4.51 0.01
CA THR A 263 -17.58 5.57 0.66
C THR A 263 -17.63 6.82 -0.20
N PHE A 264 -17.84 7.95 0.46
CA PHE A 264 -17.70 9.28 -0.14
C PHE A 264 -16.77 10.12 0.71
N SER A 265 -15.78 10.74 0.08
CA SER A 265 -14.81 11.62 0.72
C SER A 265 -14.73 12.94 -0.02
N GLN A 266 -14.72 14.03 0.74
CA GLN A 266 -14.47 15.39 0.26
C GLN A 266 -13.28 15.96 0.99
N PHE A 267 -12.34 16.49 0.26
CA PHE A 267 -11.15 17.15 0.76
C PHE A 267 -11.08 18.55 0.17
N GLU A 268 -10.96 19.55 1.03
CA GLU A 268 -10.63 20.93 0.65
C GLU A 268 -9.11 21.12 0.58
N ASP A 269 -8.65 22.32 0.29
CA ASP A 269 -7.23 22.63 0.20
C ASP A 269 -6.50 22.38 1.53
N LEU A 270 -5.33 21.79 1.44
CA LEU A 270 -4.54 21.37 2.60
C LEU A 270 -3.82 22.56 3.23
N LYS A 271 -3.96 22.72 4.55
CA LYS A 271 -3.13 23.62 5.35
C LYS A 271 -1.91 22.92 5.89
N MET A 272 -0.73 23.42 5.54
CA MET A 272 0.55 22.97 6.08
C MET A 272 0.86 23.60 7.43
N GLY A 273 1.90 23.10 8.11
CA GLY A 273 2.33 23.67 9.40
C GLY A 273 2.85 25.09 9.30
N ASN A 274 2.66 25.87 10.36
CA ASN A 274 3.06 27.27 10.44
C ASN A 274 4.44 27.45 11.08
N ALA A 275 4.94 26.46 11.81
CA ALA A 275 6.28 26.51 12.41
C ALA A 275 7.34 26.15 11.37
N ASN A 276 7.86 27.15 10.68
CA ASN A 276 8.86 27.03 9.63
C ASN A 276 10.22 26.58 10.17
N HIS A 277 11.01 25.96 9.34
CA HIS A 277 12.38 25.58 9.67
C HIS A 277 13.25 26.83 9.87
N SER A 278 13.94 26.94 11.01
CA SER A 278 14.70 28.16 11.35
C SER A 278 15.79 28.52 10.35
N SER A 279 16.45 27.55 9.75
CA SER A 279 17.49 27.75 8.73
C SER A 279 16.94 27.93 7.32
N PHE A 280 15.69 27.57 7.04
CA PHE A 280 15.08 27.60 5.73
C PHE A 280 13.64 28.15 5.84
N PRO A 281 13.47 29.43 6.19
CA PRO A 281 12.14 30.00 6.50
C PRO A 281 11.20 30.03 5.29
N ASP A 282 11.73 30.13 4.09
CA ASP A 282 10.95 30.16 2.83
C ASP A 282 10.75 28.77 2.22
N PHE A 283 11.31 27.70 2.81
CA PHE A 283 11.17 26.33 2.29
C PHE A 283 9.69 25.94 2.16
N GLY A 284 9.28 25.57 0.96
CA GLY A 284 7.90 25.13 0.69
C GLY A 284 6.82 26.21 0.73
N ILE A 285 7.18 27.48 0.94
CA ILE A 285 6.22 28.60 0.94
C ILE A 285 5.88 29.01 -0.48
N VAL A 286 4.61 28.85 -0.85
CA VAL A 286 4.06 29.30 -2.13
C VAL A 286 3.22 30.55 -1.88
N LYS A 287 3.63 31.68 -2.48
CA LYS A 287 3.04 32.99 -2.20
C LYS A 287 1.86 33.35 -3.11
N ASN A 288 1.81 32.78 -4.31
CA ASN A 288 0.83 33.14 -5.34
C ASN A 288 0.14 31.86 -5.88
N TYR A 289 -1.04 32.05 -6.47
CA TYR A 289 -1.74 31.06 -7.29
C TYR A 289 -2.34 31.73 -8.52
N ALA A 290 -2.66 30.98 -9.56
CA ALA A 290 -3.32 31.45 -10.76
C ALA A 290 -4.83 31.43 -10.57
N ASP A 291 -5.49 32.50 -11.02
CA ASP A 291 -6.94 32.54 -11.17
C ASP A 291 -7.29 33.31 -12.47
N ARG A 292 -8.47 33.03 -13.03
CA ARG A 292 -8.90 33.66 -14.26
C ARG A 292 -9.96 34.74 -14.00
N ILE A 293 -9.58 35.98 -14.09
CA ILE A 293 -10.44 37.14 -13.84
C ILE A 293 -10.67 37.90 -15.15
N ASN A 294 -11.94 38.12 -15.50
CA ASN A 294 -12.34 38.78 -16.75
C ASN A 294 -11.62 38.20 -17.99
N GLU A 295 -11.61 36.86 -18.08
CA GLU A 295 -10.98 36.11 -19.18
C GLU A 295 -9.44 36.25 -19.27
N GLN A 296 -8.79 36.79 -18.25
CA GLN A 296 -7.33 36.93 -18.17
C GLN A 296 -6.78 36.21 -16.95
N ASP A 297 -5.69 35.50 -17.14
CA ASP A 297 -4.99 34.86 -16.05
C ASP A 297 -4.32 35.94 -15.17
N THR A 298 -4.52 35.81 -13.89
CA THR A 298 -4.02 36.73 -12.89
C THR A 298 -3.31 35.96 -11.78
N MET A 299 -2.10 36.37 -11.42
CA MET A 299 -1.41 35.87 -10.24
C MET A 299 -1.97 36.53 -8.98
N ILE A 300 -2.64 35.76 -8.15
CA ILE A 300 -3.23 36.25 -6.90
C ILE A 300 -2.31 35.90 -5.75
N ARG A 301 -1.96 36.89 -4.93
CA ARG A 301 -1.20 36.67 -3.70
C ARG A 301 -2.12 36.07 -2.64
N LYS A 302 -1.70 34.97 -2.01
CA LYS A 302 -2.43 34.33 -0.92
C LYS A 302 -2.49 35.21 0.32
N ASN A 303 -3.60 35.16 1.04
CA ASN A 303 -3.75 35.77 2.35
C ASN A 303 -3.16 34.90 3.46
N ASP A 304 -3.27 33.58 3.30
CA ASP A 304 -2.74 32.56 4.20
C ASP A 304 -1.71 31.72 3.42
N PHE A 305 -0.43 31.86 3.72
CA PHE A 305 0.63 31.13 3.05
C PHE A 305 0.71 29.66 3.49
N THR A 306 0.03 29.28 4.54
CA THR A 306 -0.06 27.88 4.96
C THR A 306 -1.03 27.08 4.10
N GLU A 307 -1.95 27.73 3.39
CA GLU A 307 -2.93 27.07 2.53
C GLU A 307 -2.31 26.71 1.17
N GLN A 308 -2.42 25.45 0.82
CA GLN A 308 -1.91 24.88 -0.44
C GLN A 308 -3.07 24.82 -1.44
N ILE A 309 -3.43 26.00 -2.01
CA ILE A 309 -4.55 26.17 -2.96
C ILE A 309 -4.34 25.29 -4.18
N GLY A 310 -5.33 24.48 -4.54
CA GLY A 310 -5.27 23.51 -5.62
C GLY A 310 -4.80 22.14 -5.13
N THR A 311 -5.16 21.72 -3.91
CA THR A 311 -4.93 20.38 -3.41
C THR A 311 -6.22 19.61 -3.09
N GLY A 312 -7.37 20.30 -3.10
CA GLY A 312 -8.67 19.70 -2.82
C GLY A 312 -9.18 18.77 -3.93
N TYR A 313 -9.95 17.74 -3.56
CA TYR A 313 -10.63 16.84 -4.49
C TYR A 313 -11.74 16.06 -3.77
N ASN A 314 -12.59 15.38 -4.54
CA ASN A 314 -13.62 14.47 -4.03
C ASN A 314 -13.38 13.07 -4.57
N GLN A 315 -13.84 12.04 -3.83
CA GLN A 315 -13.76 10.64 -4.25
C GLN A 315 -15.00 9.87 -3.84
N THR A 316 -15.43 8.97 -4.71
CA THR A 316 -16.53 8.03 -4.48
C THR A 316 -16.04 6.62 -4.78
N ASP A 317 -16.27 5.70 -3.83
CA ASP A 317 -15.87 4.32 -3.93
C ASP A 317 -17.05 3.39 -3.63
N ILE A 318 -17.21 2.34 -4.44
CA ILE A 318 -18.25 1.32 -4.29
C ILE A 318 -17.60 -0.05 -4.42
N LEU A 319 -17.98 -0.97 -3.53
CA LEU A 319 -17.60 -2.38 -3.64
C LEU A 319 -18.84 -3.25 -3.47
N GLU A 320 -18.93 -4.27 -4.30
CA GLU A 320 -19.88 -5.39 -4.14
C GLU A 320 -19.14 -6.71 -4.33
N LYS A 321 -19.17 -7.56 -3.30
CA LYS A 321 -18.70 -8.94 -3.42
C LYS A 321 -19.84 -9.90 -3.09
N ILE A 322 -20.02 -10.91 -3.93
CA ILE A 322 -21.01 -11.97 -3.77
C ILE A 322 -20.28 -13.30 -3.81
N SER A 323 -20.40 -14.09 -2.76
CA SER A 323 -19.82 -15.42 -2.67
C SER A 323 -20.90 -16.49 -2.61
N TYR A 324 -20.76 -17.52 -3.44
CA TYR A 324 -21.68 -18.65 -3.52
C TYR A 324 -20.96 -19.98 -3.30
N LYS A 325 -21.33 -20.69 -2.25
CA LYS A 325 -20.88 -22.06 -2.00
C LYS A 325 -21.68 -23.04 -2.87
N VAL A 326 -21.09 -23.43 -4.01
CA VAL A 326 -21.66 -24.46 -4.89
C VAL A 326 -21.71 -25.79 -4.12
N SER A 327 -20.61 -26.10 -3.41
CA SER A 327 -20.52 -27.21 -2.47
C SER A 327 -19.54 -26.80 -1.33
N ASP A 328 -19.31 -27.67 -0.35
CA ASP A 328 -18.33 -27.44 0.74
C ASP A 328 -16.89 -27.28 0.21
N ASN A 329 -16.62 -27.83 -0.96
CA ASN A 329 -15.33 -27.79 -1.62
C ASN A 329 -15.25 -26.86 -2.82
N PHE A 330 -16.34 -26.16 -3.20
CA PHE A 330 -16.36 -25.28 -4.35
C PHE A 330 -17.03 -23.95 -4.02
N LEU A 331 -16.25 -22.87 -4.03
CA LEU A 331 -16.65 -21.50 -3.79
C LEU A 331 -16.48 -20.66 -5.06
N LEU A 332 -17.53 -19.95 -5.44
CA LEU A 332 -17.49 -18.89 -6.46
C LEU A 332 -17.58 -17.55 -5.76
N THR A 333 -16.80 -16.57 -6.21
CA THR A 333 -16.86 -15.19 -5.72
C THR A 333 -16.82 -14.23 -6.89
N LEU A 334 -17.87 -13.44 -7.05
CA LEU A 334 -17.92 -12.26 -7.91
C LEU A 334 -17.48 -11.05 -7.08
N ASN A 335 -16.60 -10.22 -7.61
CA ASN A 335 -16.11 -9.00 -6.99
C ASN A 335 -16.18 -7.87 -8.01
N THR A 336 -16.87 -6.81 -7.66
CA THR A 336 -16.97 -5.59 -8.46
C THR A 336 -16.56 -4.41 -7.62
N GLN A 337 -15.65 -3.59 -8.12
CA GLN A 337 -15.18 -2.37 -7.49
C GLN A 337 -15.28 -1.22 -8.48
N TYR A 338 -15.78 -0.10 -8.01
CA TYR A 338 -15.83 1.16 -8.77
C TYR A 338 -15.27 2.27 -7.90
N SER A 339 -14.34 3.02 -8.45
CA SER A 339 -13.76 4.21 -7.82
C SER A 339 -13.72 5.33 -8.85
N THR A 340 -14.10 6.53 -8.44
CA THR A 340 -13.97 7.73 -9.26
C THR A 340 -13.67 8.94 -8.39
N SER A 341 -12.96 9.91 -8.93
CA SER A 341 -12.68 11.19 -8.26
C SER A 341 -13.22 12.36 -9.06
N SER A 342 -13.26 13.54 -8.46
CA SER A 342 -13.22 14.82 -9.20
C SER A 342 -11.85 14.98 -9.87
N ASP A 343 -11.63 16.09 -10.55
CA ASP A 343 -10.30 16.50 -10.98
C ASP A 343 -9.33 16.51 -9.79
N VAL A 344 -8.09 16.07 -10.02
CA VAL A 344 -7.03 16.01 -9.03
C VAL A 344 -5.89 16.94 -9.45
N PRO A 345 -5.83 18.15 -8.86
CA PRO A 345 -4.82 19.12 -9.26
C PRO A 345 -3.40 18.65 -8.98
N ARG A 346 -2.50 18.90 -9.91
CA ARG A 346 -1.06 18.69 -9.80
C ARG A 346 -0.41 19.89 -9.13
N TYR A 347 -0.48 19.90 -7.82
CA TYR A 347 -0.01 21.05 -7.01
C TYR A 347 1.47 21.37 -7.29
N ASP A 348 2.32 20.37 -7.47
CA ASP A 348 3.73 20.56 -7.83
C ASP A 348 3.93 21.35 -9.14
N GLN A 349 3.03 21.18 -10.12
CA GLN A 349 3.08 21.90 -11.39
C GLN A 349 2.43 23.28 -11.28
N LEU A 350 1.31 23.38 -10.55
CA LEU A 350 0.62 24.67 -10.34
C LEU A 350 1.45 25.69 -9.56
N THR A 351 2.50 25.25 -8.88
CA THR A 351 3.43 26.10 -8.13
C THR A 351 4.75 26.33 -8.86
N ALA A 352 4.95 25.75 -10.03
CA ALA A 352 6.13 25.96 -10.85
C ALA A 352 6.16 27.42 -11.37
N VAL A 353 7.36 28.01 -11.33
CA VAL A 353 7.59 29.41 -11.70
C VAL A 353 8.58 29.48 -12.84
N SER A 354 8.25 30.20 -13.89
CA SER A 354 9.11 30.48 -15.04
C SER A 354 10.28 31.41 -14.67
N SER A 355 11.21 31.56 -15.59
CA SER A 355 12.35 32.48 -15.44
C SER A 355 11.92 33.95 -15.23
N ASN A 356 10.71 34.33 -15.64
CA ASN A 356 10.13 35.65 -15.46
C ASN A 356 9.43 35.86 -14.11
N ASN A 357 9.51 34.91 -13.18
CA ASN A 357 8.76 34.87 -11.92
C ASN A 357 7.23 34.83 -12.08
N GLU A 358 6.72 34.40 -13.21
CA GLU A 358 5.32 34.09 -13.44
C GLU A 358 5.08 32.60 -13.25
N LEU A 359 3.84 32.24 -12.88
CA LEU A 359 3.47 30.82 -12.84
C LEU A 359 3.57 30.21 -14.24
N GLU A 360 4.04 29.00 -14.35
CA GLU A 360 4.10 28.31 -15.64
C GLU A 360 2.75 27.82 -16.11
N TRP A 361 1.91 27.38 -15.18
CA TRP A 361 0.63 26.76 -15.46
C TRP A 361 -0.51 27.52 -14.78
N ALA A 362 -1.56 27.80 -15.53
CA ALA A 362 -2.82 28.28 -14.98
C ALA A 362 -3.73 27.13 -14.59
N GLU A 363 -3.66 26.03 -15.34
CA GLU A 363 -4.38 24.79 -15.06
C GLU A 363 -3.44 23.58 -15.28
N TRP A 364 -3.38 22.70 -14.32
CA TRP A 364 -2.77 21.40 -14.49
C TRP A 364 -3.39 20.41 -13.49
N HIS A 365 -4.20 19.50 -13.97
CA HIS A 365 -4.84 18.49 -13.14
C HIS A 365 -5.01 17.18 -13.92
N TYR A 366 -5.05 16.09 -13.20
CA TYR A 366 -5.65 14.89 -13.73
C TYR A 366 -7.15 15.07 -13.70
N GLY A 367 -7.85 14.69 -14.75
CA GLY A 367 -9.32 14.58 -14.78
C GLY A 367 -9.79 13.47 -13.86
N PRO A 368 -11.08 13.17 -13.79
CA PRO A 368 -11.60 12.13 -12.92
C PRO A 368 -10.80 10.83 -13.08
N GLN A 369 -10.20 10.38 -11.98
CA GLN A 369 -9.49 9.11 -11.94
C GLN A 369 -10.51 8.00 -11.73
N THR A 370 -10.83 7.28 -12.79
CA THR A 370 -11.90 6.27 -12.77
C THR A 370 -11.33 4.87 -12.96
N ARG A 371 -11.75 3.96 -12.09
CA ARG A 371 -11.43 2.53 -12.22
C ARG A 371 -12.67 1.69 -11.94
N LEU A 372 -13.02 0.83 -12.89
CA LEU A 372 -13.96 -0.26 -12.73
C LEU A 372 -13.20 -1.58 -12.75
N LEU A 373 -13.35 -2.40 -11.72
CA LEU A 373 -12.84 -3.76 -11.66
C LEU A 373 -14.02 -4.72 -11.53
N GLY A 374 -14.10 -5.72 -12.42
CA GLY A 374 -14.94 -6.90 -12.27
C GLY A 374 -14.07 -8.16 -12.25
N SER A 375 -14.23 -9.04 -11.27
CA SER A 375 -13.52 -10.31 -11.24
C SER A 375 -14.40 -11.46 -10.77
N LEU A 376 -14.13 -12.66 -11.27
CA LEU A 376 -14.77 -13.91 -10.87
C LEU A 376 -13.70 -14.90 -10.44
N SER A 377 -13.73 -15.31 -9.19
CA SER A 377 -12.86 -16.33 -8.62
C SER A 377 -13.63 -17.64 -8.39
N ALA A 378 -13.05 -18.74 -8.83
CA ALA A 378 -13.53 -20.10 -8.59
C ALA A 378 -12.49 -20.88 -7.78
N LYS A 379 -12.78 -21.17 -6.51
CA LYS A 379 -11.89 -21.90 -5.59
C LYS A 379 -12.40 -23.32 -5.35
N ILE A 380 -11.60 -24.30 -5.71
CA ILE A 380 -11.94 -25.73 -5.58
C ILE A 380 -10.90 -26.43 -4.69
N LYS A 381 -11.38 -27.19 -3.70
CA LYS A 381 -10.56 -28.09 -2.86
C LYS A 381 -10.82 -29.52 -3.31
N ALA A 382 -9.76 -30.25 -3.67
CA ALA A 382 -9.86 -31.66 -4.08
C ALA A 382 -8.51 -32.34 -3.93
N GLU A 383 -8.45 -33.37 -3.10
CA GLU A 383 -7.23 -34.17 -2.95
C GLU A 383 -7.07 -35.14 -4.12
N ASN A 384 -6.15 -34.84 -5.02
CA ASN A 384 -5.78 -35.71 -6.14
C ASN A 384 -4.26 -35.68 -6.39
N LYS A 385 -3.77 -36.33 -7.44
CA LYS A 385 -2.33 -36.41 -7.75
C LYS A 385 -1.72 -35.01 -8.03
N PHE A 386 -2.48 -34.09 -8.60
CA PHE A 386 -1.99 -32.83 -9.11
C PHE A 386 -2.16 -31.72 -8.10
N PHE A 387 -3.31 -31.59 -7.46
CA PHE A 387 -3.57 -30.48 -6.55
C PHE A 387 -4.40 -30.89 -5.32
N SER A 388 -4.27 -30.15 -4.25
CA SER A 388 -5.15 -30.09 -3.09
C SER A 388 -6.12 -28.93 -3.16
N LYS A 389 -5.72 -27.86 -3.86
CA LYS A 389 -6.54 -26.68 -4.13
C LYS A 389 -6.21 -26.11 -5.51
N VAL A 390 -7.22 -25.56 -6.18
CA VAL A 390 -7.06 -24.77 -7.40
C VAL A 390 -7.91 -23.52 -7.30
N GLU A 391 -7.37 -22.41 -7.77
CA GLU A 391 -8.09 -21.17 -7.95
C GLU A 391 -7.98 -20.73 -9.41
N VAL A 392 -9.12 -20.39 -10.00
CA VAL A 392 -9.22 -19.75 -11.31
C VAL A 392 -9.78 -18.37 -11.08
N LEU A 393 -9.03 -17.35 -11.42
CA LEU A 393 -9.41 -15.94 -11.33
C LEU A 393 -9.46 -15.33 -12.74
N THR A 394 -10.63 -14.83 -13.15
CA THR A 394 -10.78 -14.05 -14.37
C THR A 394 -11.14 -12.61 -13.99
N HIS A 395 -10.62 -11.63 -14.72
CA HIS A 395 -10.91 -10.24 -14.42
C HIS A 395 -10.97 -9.37 -15.67
N TYR A 396 -11.73 -8.29 -15.54
CA TYR A 396 -11.77 -7.15 -16.44
C TYR A 396 -11.56 -5.87 -15.64
N GLN A 397 -10.76 -4.94 -16.15
CA GLN A 397 -10.64 -3.60 -15.60
C GLN A 397 -10.81 -2.58 -16.74
N LYS A 398 -11.54 -1.51 -16.44
CA LYS A 398 -11.54 -0.28 -17.22
C LYS A 398 -10.94 0.84 -16.38
N ILE A 399 -10.00 1.56 -16.96
CA ILE A 399 -9.30 2.66 -16.31
C ILE A 399 -9.33 3.85 -17.26
N ASP A 400 -9.88 4.97 -16.79
CA ASP A 400 -9.90 6.24 -17.52
C ASP A 400 -9.01 7.23 -16.78
N GLU A 401 -8.08 7.85 -17.49
CA GLU A 401 -7.15 8.83 -16.96
C GLU A 401 -7.04 10.01 -17.93
N ASP A 402 -7.43 11.21 -17.47
CA ASP A 402 -7.28 12.42 -18.24
C ASP A 402 -6.12 13.28 -17.69
N ARG A 403 -5.49 14.04 -18.58
CA ARG A 403 -4.55 15.11 -18.24
C ARG A 403 -5.01 16.39 -18.90
N ILE A 404 -5.33 17.36 -18.09
CA ILE A 404 -5.84 18.66 -18.51
C ILE A 404 -4.83 19.70 -18.09
N SER A 405 -4.34 20.52 -19.05
CA SER A 405 -3.33 21.51 -18.77
C SER A 405 -3.49 22.73 -19.64
N ARG A 406 -3.14 23.89 -19.08
CA ARG A 406 -3.12 25.18 -19.76
C ARG A 406 -2.01 26.05 -19.18
N ARG A 407 -1.17 26.58 -20.06
CA ARG A 407 -0.11 27.50 -19.68
C ARG A 407 -0.71 28.81 -19.15
N PHE A 408 -0.02 29.44 -18.19
CA PHE A 408 -0.39 30.75 -17.71
C PHE A 408 -0.30 31.82 -18.84
N GLY A 409 -1.32 32.62 -18.97
CA GLY A 409 -1.45 33.64 -20.03
C GLY A 409 -1.82 33.09 -21.41
N ASN A 410 -2.17 31.81 -21.52
CA ASN A 410 -2.60 31.17 -22.76
C ASN A 410 -4.07 30.72 -22.63
N ASP A 411 -4.88 31.00 -23.67
CA ASP A 411 -6.29 30.61 -23.70
C ASP A 411 -6.54 29.18 -24.15
N THR A 412 -5.52 28.48 -24.67
CA THR A 412 -5.62 27.13 -25.18
C THR A 412 -5.45 26.12 -24.05
N ARG A 413 -6.53 25.38 -23.73
CA ARG A 413 -6.53 24.26 -22.79
C ARG A 413 -6.44 22.94 -23.54
N THR A 414 -5.47 22.10 -23.21
CA THR A 414 -5.28 20.78 -23.81
C THR A 414 -5.76 19.69 -22.86
N THR A 415 -6.62 18.82 -23.38
CA THR A 415 -7.09 17.59 -22.71
C THR A 415 -6.54 16.37 -23.45
N ARG A 416 -5.88 15.49 -22.71
CA ARG A 416 -5.38 14.18 -23.17
C ARG A 416 -6.07 13.10 -22.36
N THR A 417 -6.73 12.17 -23.07
CA THR A 417 -7.52 11.09 -22.47
C THR A 417 -6.92 9.74 -22.81
N GLU A 418 -6.73 8.93 -21.78
CA GLU A 418 -6.24 7.56 -21.87
C GLU A 418 -7.32 6.58 -21.39
N ASP A 419 -7.82 5.73 -22.30
CA ASP A 419 -8.76 4.64 -22.02
C ASP A 419 -7.98 3.32 -22.02
N VAL A 420 -7.96 2.61 -20.89
CA VAL A 420 -7.24 1.35 -20.73
C VAL A 420 -8.20 0.24 -20.34
N ASN A 421 -8.27 -0.79 -21.19
CA ASN A 421 -9.04 -2.00 -20.93
C ASN A 421 -8.08 -3.16 -20.65
N VAL A 422 -8.26 -3.84 -19.52
CA VAL A 422 -7.40 -4.95 -19.08
C VAL A 422 -8.24 -6.20 -18.89
N TYR A 423 -7.85 -7.28 -19.54
CA TYR A 423 -8.44 -8.60 -19.42
C TYR A 423 -7.42 -9.57 -18.86
N GLY A 424 -7.77 -10.39 -17.89
CA GLY A 424 -6.84 -11.35 -17.34
C GLY A 424 -7.46 -12.64 -16.88
N VAL A 425 -6.62 -13.69 -16.88
CA VAL A 425 -6.91 -15.00 -16.30
C VAL A 425 -5.70 -15.53 -15.59
N ASN A 426 -5.88 -15.98 -14.34
CA ASN A 426 -4.89 -16.66 -13.53
C ASN A 426 -5.44 -18.05 -13.15
N ILE A 427 -4.60 -19.07 -13.24
CA ILE A 427 -4.93 -20.43 -12.78
C ILE A 427 -3.81 -20.87 -11.84
N ASP A 428 -4.13 -21.00 -10.57
CA ASP A 428 -3.17 -21.27 -9.50
C ASP A 428 -3.50 -22.59 -8.82
N PHE A 429 -2.51 -23.45 -8.72
CA PHE A 429 -2.61 -24.75 -8.07
C PHE A 429 -1.75 -24.82 -6.83
N LEU A 430 -2.26 -25.44 -5.80
CA LEU A 430 -1.53 -25.83 -4.61
C LEU A 430 -1.63 -27.35 -4.43
N LYS A 431 -0.50 -28.02 -4.32
CA LYS A 431 -0.41 -29.42 -3.83
C LYS A 431 0.29 -29.44 -2.49
N GLU A 432 -0.45 -29.85 -1.47
CA GLU A 432 0.08 -30.06 -0.11
C GLU A 432 0.42 -31.52 0.11
N LYS A 433 1.57 -31.74 0.76
CA LYS A 433 2.00 -33.02 1.32
C LYS A 433 2.43 -32.75 2.77
N SER A 434 2.68 -33.76 3.55
CA SER A 434 2.99 -33.67 4.98
C SER A 434 4.08 -32.63 5.33
N THR A 435 5.16 -32.58 4.55
CA THR A 435 6.30 -31.67 4.80
C THR A 435 6.55 -30.70 3.68
N SER A 436 5.84 -30.82 2.55
CA SER A 436 6.13 -30.00 1.38
C SER A 436 4.88 -29.45 0.72
N LYS A 437 5.04 -28.29 0.07
CA LYS A 437 4.01 -27.61 -0.70
C LYS A 437 4.55 -27.27 -2.08
N TRP A 438 3.72 -27.47 -3.09
CA TRP A 438 3.99 -27.09 -4.46
C TRP A 438 2.95 -26.06 -4.89
N TYR A 439 3.40 -24.91 -5.33
CA TYR A 439 2.59 -23.84 -5.92
C TYR A 439 2.98 -23.77 -7.39
N TYR A 440 2.03 -23.80 -8.29
CA TYR A 440 2.31 -23.67 -9.70
C TYR A 440 1.08 -23.15 -10.42
N GLY A 441 1.30 -22.45 -11.52
CA GLY A 441 0.20 -21.82 -12.21
C GLY A 441 0.60 -21.21 -13.53
N ALA A 442 -0.42 -20.63 -14.18
CA ALA A 442 -0.30 -19.88 -15.41
C ALA A 442 -1.12 -18.60 -15.34
N GLU A 443 -0.66 -17.58 -16.05
CA GLU A 443 -1.27 -16.26 -16.10
C GLU A 443 -1.28 -15.78 -17.55
N ALA A 444 -2.36 -15.12 -17.97
CA ALA A 444 -2.43 -14.36 -19.20
C ALA A 444 -3.13 -13.03 -18.94
N ILE A 445 -2.53 -11.94 -19.38
CA ILE A 445 -3.08 -10.58 -19.21
C ILE A 445 -2.97 -9.87 -20.56
N HIS A 446 -4.04 -9.21 -20.96
CA HIS A 446 -4.10 -8.43 -22.21
C HIS A 446 -4.61 -7.02 -21.89
N ASN A 447 -3.82 -6.01 -22.26
CA ASN A 447 -4.15 -4.61 -22.14
C ASN A 447 -4.40 -4.02 -23.52
N GLN A 448 -5.42 -3.15 -23.61
CA GLN A 448 -5.68 -2.30 -24.77
C GLN A 448 -5.66 -0.85 -24.30
N VAL A 449 -4.93 0.00 -25.00
CA VAL A 449 -4.79 1.42 -24.69
C VAL A 449 -5.23 2.23 -25.91
N ASN A 450 -6.18 3.13 -25.69
CA ASN A 450 -6.57 4.15 -26.67
C ASN A 450 -6.20 5.51 -26.11
N SER A 451 -5.53 6.33 -26.88
CA SER A 451 -5.12 7.68 -26.52
C SER A 451 -5.73 8.68 -27.48
N SER A 452 -6.32 9.73 -26.94
CA SER A 452 -6.89 10.83 -27.72
C SER A 452 -6.55 12.17 -27.08
N ALA A 453 -6.52 13.23 -27.89
CA ALA A 453 -6.28 14.57 -27.36
C ALA A 453 -6.99 15.63 -28.18
N PHE A 454 -7.40 16.70 -27.52
CA PHE A 454 -7.91 17.90 -28.17
C PHE A 454 -7.50 19.15 -27.39
N SER A 455 -7.41 20.26 -28.07
CA SER A 455 -7.24 21.59 -27.48
C SER A 455 -8.51 22.41 -27.68
N GLU A 456 -8.90 23.18 -26.68
CA GLU A 456 -10.03 24.09 -26.67
C GLU A 456 -9.53 25.52 -26.41
N ASP A 457 -9.86 26.47 -27.28
CA ASP A 457 -9.73 27.88 -26.98
C ASP A 457 -10.85 28.33 -26.02
N LEU A 458 -10.47 28.81 -24.85
CA LEU A 458 -11.43 29.15 -23.78
C LEU A 458 -12.33 30.35 -24.11
N ILE A 459 -11.94 31.18 -25.07
CA ILE A 459 -12.71 32.40 -25.48
C ILE A 459 -13.66 32.03 -26.61
N THR A 460 -13.14 31.45 -27.70
CA THR A 460 -13.95 31.15 -28.88
C THR A 460 -14.72 29.84 -28.75
N LYS A 461 -14.30 28.93 -27.83
CA LYS A 461 -14.81 27.56 -27.64
C LYS A 461 -14.55 26.67 -28.84
N GLU A 462 -13.70 27.08 -29.77
CA GLU A 462 -13.29 26.25 -30.87
C GLU A 462 -12.38 25.11 -30.36
N GLN A 463 -12.62 23.92 -30.90
CA GLN A 463 -11.80 22.75 -30.60
C GLN A 463 -10.95 22.39 -31.80
N SER A 464 -9.72 21.98 -31.55
CA SER A 464 -8.77 21.45 -32.52
C SER A 464 -8.15 20.14 -32.02
N ILE A 465 -7.60 19.36 -32.93
CA ILE A 465 -6.82 18.17 -32.58
C ILE A 465 -5.55 18.60 -31.81
N ALA A 466 -5.08 17.74 -30.91
CA ALA A 466 -3.85 17.96 -30.15
C ALA A 466 -3.00 16.69 -30.16
N ALA A 467 -1.70 16.85 -29.85
CA ALA A 467 -0.79 15.73 -29.74
C ALA A 467 -1.16 14.83 -28.58
N THR A 468 -1.30 13.54 -28.84
CA THR A 468 -1.51 12.51 -27.83
C THR A 468 -0.22 12.17 -27.08
N ARG A 469 -0.33 11.60 -25.91
CA ARG A 469 0.84 11.14 -25.16
C ARG A 469 1.32 9.76 -25.59
N TYR A 470 0.40 8.88 -25.95
CA TYR A 470 0.67 7.52 -26.40
C TYR A 470 0.18 7.35 -27.84
N PRO A 471 0.56 6.25 -28.53
CA PRO A 471 0.19 6.03 -29.92
C PRO A 471 -1.33 6.16 -30.15
N ASP A 472 -1.69 7.07 -31.03
CA ASP A 472 -3.07 7.52 -31.27
C ASP A 472 -3.91 6.57 -32.17
N ASN A 473 -3.29 5.53 -32.70
CA ASN A 473 -3.99 4.43 -33.40
C ASN A 473 -4.06 3.14 -32.57
N GLY A 474 -3.89 3.29 -31.26
CA GLY A 474 -4.01 2.22 -30.27
C GLY A 474 -2.73 1.46 -29.98
N SER A 475 -2.68 0.92 -28.77
CA SER A 475 -1.59 0.06 -28.30
C SER A 475 -2.14 -1.16 -27.58
N THR A 476 -1.42 -2.27 -27.65
CA THR A 476 -1.72 -3.50 -26.91
C THR A 476 -0.49 -4.00 -26.20
N LEU A 477 -0.68 -4.55 -25.01
CA LEU A 477 0.35 -5.26 -24.25
C LEU A 477 -0.23 -6.57 -23.74
N THR A 478 0.28 -7.70 -24.26
CA THR A 478 -0.11 -9.03 -23.81
C THR A 478 1.02 -9.69 -23.07
N SER A 479 0.77 -10.23 -21.88
CA SER A 479 1.73 -11.05 -21.17
C SER A 479 1.18 -12.41 -20.86
N ILE A 480 2.00 -13.46 -21.04
CA ILE A 480 1.70 -14.84 -20.64
C ILE A 480 2.83 -15.38 -19.81
N ALA A 481 2.50 -16.17 -18.80
CA ALA A 481 3.51 -16.72 -17.91
C ALA A 481 3.10 -18.07 -17.33
N SER A 482 4.13 -18.84 -16.91
CA SER A 482 3.96 -19.99 -16.06
C SER A 482 5.00 -19.98 -14.95
N TYR A 483 4.65 -20.50 -13.79
CA TYR A 483 5.53 -20.54 -12.63
C TYR A 483 5.37 -21.81 -11.82
N ILE A 484 6.41 -22.13 -11.06
CA ILE A 484 6.41 -23.19 -10.07
C ILE A 484 7.23 -22.73 -8.86
N SER A 485 6.73 -23.03 -7.66
CA SER A 485 7.44 -22.82 -6.40
C SER A 485 7.27 -24.04 -5.50
N TYR A 486 8.34 -24.45 -4.88
CA TYR A 486 8.42 -25.58 -3.98
C TYR A 486 8.89 -25.14 -2.61
N GLN A 487 8.17 -25.53 -1.57
CA GLN A 487 8.52 -25.30 -0.18
C GLN A 487 8.61 -26.64 0.56
N ASN A 488 9.62 -26.81 1.40
CA ASN A 488 9.74 -28.00 2.23
C ASN A 488 10.26 -27.69 3.64
N ASN A 489 9.57 -28.22 4.62
CA ASN A 489 10.02 -28.28 6.00
C ASN A 489 10.91 -29.52 6.15
N PHE A 490 12.21 -29.38 5.89
CA PHE A 490 13.11 -30.53 5.96
C PHE A 490 13.49 -30.88 7.40
N THR A 491 13.28 -29.99 8.35
CA THR A 491 13.27 -30.23 9.79
C THR A 491 12.17 -29.37 10.44
N GLU A 492 11.87 -29.65 11.73
CA GLU A 492 10.95 -28.79 12.51
C GLU A 492 11.46 -27.34 12.68
N LYS A 493 12.76 -27.10 12.43
CA LYS A 493 13.44 -25.83 12.64
C LYS A 493 13.82 -25.14 11.35
N ALA A 494 13.70 -25.81 10.22
CA ALA A 494 14.22 -25.27 8.97
C ALA A 494 13.28 -25.57 7.80
N THR A 495 12.94 -24.51 7.09
CA THR A 495 12.11 -24.55 5.88
C THR A 495 12.89 -23.88 4.76
N TYR A 496 12.92 -24.48 3.60
CA TYR A 496 13.45 -23.85 2.39
C TYR A 496 12.38 -23.74 1.32
N SER A 497 12.57 -22.78 0.43
CA SER A 497 11.75 -22.59 -0.78
C SER A 497 12.63 -22.40 -2.00
N LEU A 498 12.14 -22.89 -3.15
CA LEU A 498 12.75 -22.71 -4.47
C LEU A 498 11.63 -22.39 -5.45
N GLY A 499 11.86 -21.46 -6.35
CA GLY A 499 10.85 -21.09 -7.34
C GLY A 499 11.47 -20.66 -8.65
N GLY A 500 10.68 -20.79 -9.73
CA GLY A 500 11.03 -20.31 -11.06
C GLY A 500 9.79 -19.89 -11.83
N ARG A 501 9.93 -18.89 -12.68
CA ARG A 501 8.90 -18.37 -13.58
C ARG A 501 9.50 -18.00 -14.92
N TYR A 502 8.78 -18.33 -15.98
CA TYR A 502 9.01 -17.78 -17.31
C TYR A 502 7.83 -16.93 -17.71
N SER A 503 8.11 -15.71 -18.17
CA SER A 503 7.13 -14.74 -18.67
C SER A 503 7.51 -14.31 -20.08
N TYR A 504 6.52 -14.10 -20.91
CA TYR A 504 6.68 -13.57 -22.27
C TYR A 504 5.71 -12.43 -22.47
N SER A 505 6.20 -11.26 -22.90
CA SER A 505 5.40 -10.07 -23.19
C SER A 505 5.48 -9.70 -24.67
N MET A 506 4.35 -9.28 -25.23
CA MET A 506 4.17 -8.85 -26.62
C MET A 506 3.49 -7.48 -26.57
N LEU A 507 4.19 -6.46 -27.04
CA LEU A 507 3.69 -5.10 -27.17
C LEU A 507 3.60 -4.76 -28.66
N SER A 508 2.46 -4.18 -29.05
CA SER A 508 2.27 -3.60 -30.39
C SER A 508 1.60 -2.23 -30.20
N ALA A 509 2.11 -1.24 -30.92
CA ALA A 509 1.59 0.12 -30.89
C ALA A 509 1.62 0.73 -32.28
N SER A 510 0.59 1.50 -32.63
CA SER A 510 0.44 2.09 -33.95
C SER A 510 0.21 3.60 -33.82
N PHE A 511 0.80 4.34 -34.75
CA PHE A 511 0.61 5.79 -34.88
C PHE A 511 -0.16 6.07 -36.16
N LYS A 512 -1.10 7.01 -36.09
CA LYS A 512 -1.65 7.61 -37.31
C LYS A 512 -0.59 8.49 -37.94
N GLU A 513 -0.79 8.83 -39.18
CA GLU A 513 0.01 9.84 -39.84
C GLU A 513 -0.09 11.14 -39.04
N SER A 514 1.02 11.60 -38.51
CA SER A 514 1.01 12.61 -37.45
C SER A 514 1.24 14.01 -38.04
N THR A 515 0.32 14.92 -37.73
CA THR A 515 0.49 16.35 -37.96
C THR A 515 1.48 17.00 -37.01
N PHE A 516 1.68 16.40 -35.79
CA PHE A 516 2.45 16.98 -34.72
C PHE A 516 3.90 16.51 -34.66
N ILE A 517 4.18 15.29 -35.14
CA ILE A 517 5.52 14.70 -35.14
C ILE A 517 5.65 13.73 -36.32
N GLN A 518 6.71 13.88 -37.08
CA GLN A 518 7.03 12.96 -38.17
C GLN A 518 8.00 11.90 -37.69
N LEU A 519 7.46 10.74 -37.34
CA LEU A 519 8.28 9.58 -37.00
C LEU A 519 8.63 8.77 -38.25
N PRO A 520 9.79 8.13 -38.31
CA PRO A 520 10.18 7.29 -39.47
C PRO A 520 9.48 5.93 -39.51
N PHE A 521 8.53 5.70 -38.60
CA PHE A 521 7.76 4.47 -38.47
C PHE A 521 6.33 4.79 -38.05
N THR A 522 5.40 3.92 -38.45
CA THR A 522 3.96 4.00 -38.07
C THR A 522 3.56 2.89 -37.09
N GLN A 523 4.43 1.91 -36.87
CA GLN A 523 4.17 0.79 -35.97
C GLN A 523 5.42 0.41 -35.21
N ILE A 524 5.22 0.02 -33.96
CA ILE A 524 6.25 -0.48 -33.05
C ILE A 524 5.82 -1.84 -32.55
N ASN A 525 6.75 -2.79 -32.52
CA ASN A 525 6.55 -4.10 -31.90
C ASN A 525 7.72 -4.39 -30.96
N ASN A 526 7.43 -4.70 -29.70
CA ASN A 526 8.44 -5.03 -28.72
C ASN A 526 8.05 -6.32 -27.99
N ASN A 527 8.79 -7.40 -28.22
CA ASN A 527 8.51 -8.71 -27.68
C ASN A 527 9.67 -9.19 -26.81
N ASN A 528 9.40 -9.56 -25.57
CA ASN A 528 10.41 -9.88 -24.59
C ASN A 528 10.09 -11.13 -23.76
N GLY A 529 11.12 -11.92 -23.49
CA GLY A 529 11.06 -13.04 -22.55
C GLY A 529 11.90 -12.79 -21.31
N ALA A 530 11.41 -13.23 -20.15
CA ALA A 530 12.13 -13.13 -18.88
C ALA A 530 12.01 -14.42 -18.06
N LEU A 531 13.16 -14.90 -17.57
CA LEU A 531 13.25 -16.01 -16.62
C LEU A 531 13.61 -15.45 -15.25
N THR A 532 12.85 -15.81 -14.23
CA THR A 532 13.16 -15.43 -12.85
C THR A 532 13.17 -16.66 -11.92
N ALA A 533 13.97 -16.57 -10.86
CA ALA A 533 14.09 -17.59 -9.88
C ALA A 533 14.23 -17.00 -8.47
N ASN A 534 13.85 -17.78 -7.46
CA ASN A 534 14.14 -17.46 -6.07
C ASN A 534 14.54 -18.70 -5.27
N ALA A 535 15.30 -18.47 -4.21
CA ALA A 535 15.59 -19.46 -3.20
C ALA A 535 15.56 -18.78 -1.82
N GLY A 536 14.98 -19.48 -0.85
CA GLY A 536 14.87 -18.96 0.52
C GLY A 536 15.11 -20.05 1.55
N LEU A 537 15.64 -19.64 2.70
CA LEU A 537 15.82 -20.49 3.89
C LEU A 537 15.31 -19.72 5.11
N ASN A 538 14.42 -20.36 5.84
CA ASN A 538 13.98 -19.90 7.16
C ASN A 538 14.45 -20.90 8.21
N TYR A 539 15.31 -20.44 9.12
CA TYR A 539 15.90 -21.28 10.16
C TYR A 539 15.57 -20.75 11.55
N GLN A 540 14.92 -21.55 12.37
CA GLN A 540 14.54 -21.27 13.75
C GLN A 540 15.28 -22.20 14.71
N PRO A 541 16.55 -21.93 15.04
CA PRO A 541 17.33 -22.80 15.94
C PRO A 541 16.67 -22.95 17.31
N THR A 542 15.99 -21.92 17.77
CA THR A 542 15.17 -21.90 18.98
C THR A 542 13.91 -21.08 18.78
N LYS A 543 12.93 -21.19 19.67
CA LYS A 543 11.72 -20.34 19.66
C LYS A 543 12.02 -18.82 19.75
N LYS A 544 13.25 -18.46 20.12
CA LYS A 544 13.68 -17.05 20.33
C LYS A 544 14.46 -16.46 19.15
N TRP A 545 14.89 -17.27 18.22
CA TRP A 545 15.66 -16.84 17.06
C TRP A 545 15.01 -17.31 15.75
N LYS A 546 14.86 -16.37 14.80
CA LYS A 546 14.52 -16.67 13.43
C LYS A 546 15.55 -16.01 12.52
N ILE A 547 16.14 -16.77 11.62
CA ILE A 547 17.10 -16.32 10.61
C ILE A 547 16.48 -16.62 9.25
N GLN A 548 16.42 -15.62 8.40
CA GLN A 548 15.92 -15.71 7.03
C GLN A 548 17.05 -15.36 6.07
N LEU A 549 17.25 -16.18 5.06
CA LEU A 549 18.15 -15.92 3.95
C LEU A 549 17.35 -16.04 2.66
N ALA A 550 17.47 -15.08 1.77
CA ALA A 550 16.81 -15.10 0.48
C ALA A 550 17.71 -14.58 -0.62
N ILE A 551 17.64 -15.23 -1.77
CA ILE A 551 18.15 -14.73 -3.03
C ILE A 551 17.01 -14.81 -4.05
N SER A 552 16.87 -13.79 -4.86
CA SER A 552 15.78 -13.73 -5.84
C SER A 552 16.15 -12.85 -7.02
N SER A 553 15.54 -13.15 -8.15
CA SER A 553 15.56 -12.27 -9.31
C SER A 553 14.16 -11.73 -9.62
N ALA A 554 14.13 -10.55 -10.19
CA ALA A 554 12.92 -9.94 -10.71
C ALA A 554 13.19 -9.30 -12.06
N PHE A 555 12.13 -8.92 -12.75
CA PHE A 555 12.21 -8.21 -14.00
C PHE A 555 11.08 -7.19 -14.11
N ARG A 556 11.27 -6.22 -15.01
CA ARG A 556 10.22 -5.33 -15.49
C ARG A 556 10.26 -5.31 -17.02
N SER A 557 9.19 -5.79 -17.63
CA SER A 557 9.04 -5.66 -19.09
C SER A 557 8.74 -4.22 -19.46
N PRO A 558 9.34 -3.69 -20.54
CA PRO A 558 8.92 -2.42 -21.11
C PRO A 558 7.41 -2.42 -21.40
N ASN A 559 6.75 -1.33 -21.07
CA ASN A 559 5.33 -1.13 -21.33
C ASN A 559 5.10 -0.02 -22.37
N VAL A 560 3.87 0.38 -22.62
CA VAL A 560 3.53 1.42 -23.61
C VAL A 560 4.12 2.79 -23.22
N ASP A 561 4.21 3.14 -21.93
CA ASP A 561 4.86 4.37 -21.48
C ASP A 561 6.36 4.37 -21.75
N ASP A 562 7.01 3.21 -21.66
CA ASP A 562 8.44 3.10 -21.95
C ASP A 562 8.75 3.16 -23.44
N VAL A 563 7.98 2.41 -24.25
CA VAL A 563 8.28 2.12 -25.66
C VAL A 563 7.65 3.13 -26.60
N GLY A 564 6.40 3.57 -26.32
CA GLY A 564 5.59 4.29 -27.28
C GLY A 564 5.27 5.75 -26.92
N LYS A 565 5.74 6.26 -25.80
CA LYS A 565 5.43 7.61 -25.37
C LYS A 565 6.09 8.66 -26.24
N VAL A 566 5.29 9.69 -26.60
CA VAL A 566 5.76 10.94 -27.22
C VAL A 566 5.40 12.08 -26.28
N PHE A 567 6.38 12.90 -25.94
CA PHE A 567 6.11 14.02 -25.06
C PHE A 567 7.27 15.02 -25.07
N ALA A 568 6.96 16.31 -25.17
CA ALA A 568 7.94 17.38 -25.07
C ALA A 568 8.05 17.92 -23.64
N LYS A 569 9.24 18.25 -23.22
CA LYS A 569 9.54 18.94 -21.96
C LYS A 569 10.75 19.82 -22.13
N ASN A 570 10.63 21.10 -21.80
CA ASN A 570 11.68 22.09 -21.98
C ASN A 570 12.17 22.13 -23.43
N ASP A 571 13.41 21.76 -23.68
CA ASP A 571 14.12 21.83 -24.97
C ASP A 571 14.25 20.46 -25.65
N PHE A 572 13.56 19.43 -25.17
CA PHE A 572 13.63 18.10 -25.76
C PHE A 572 12.25 17.46 -25.98
N VAL A 573 12.20 16.56 -26.95
CA VAL A 573 11.07 15.67 -27.21
C VAL A 573 11.50 14.23 -27.00
N LEU A 574 10.72 13.48 -26.19
CA LEU A 574 10.90 12.04 -26.03
C LEU A 574 10.23 11.32 -27.19
N ILE A 575 10.98 10.46 -27.85
CA ILE A 575 10.51 9.66 -28.98
C ILE A 575 10.50 8.16 -28.64
N PRO A 576 9.66 7.39 -29.32
CA PRO A 576 9.53 5.94 -29.10
C PRO A 576 10.79 5.15 -29.43
N ASN A 577 10.99 4.01 -28.72
CA ASN A 577 12.07 3.04 -28.97
C ASN A 577 11.55 1.61 -28.79
N ASP A 578 11.59 0.82 -29.86
CA ASP A 578 11.16 -0.59 -29.87
C ASP A 578 12.28 -1.58 -29.48
N GLN A 579 13.52 -1.11 -29.28
CA GLN A 579 14.67 -1.96 -28.93
C GLN A 579 14.83 -2.23 -27.43
N LEU A 580 13.90 -1.73 -26.61
CA LEU A 580 13.98 -1.91 -25.17
C LEU A 580 13.88 -3.38 -24.75
N THR A 581 14.71 -3.76 -23.81
CA THR A 581 14.72 -5.07 -23.16
C THR A 581 14.25 -4.96 -21.72
N PRO A 582 13.82 -6.07 -21.07
CA PRO A 582 13.42 -6.03 -19.67
C PRO A 582 14.56 -5.60 -18.74
N GLU A 583 14.24 -4.72 -17.80
CA GLU A 583 15.10 -4.51 -16.64
C GLU A 583 15.17 -5.79 -15.82
N LYS A 584 16.33 -6.09 -15.24
CA LYS A 584 16.56 -7.28 -14.40
C LYS A 584 17.11 -6.85 -13.05
N ALA A 585 16.58 -7.45 -11.98
CA ALA A 585 17.08 -7.21 -10.65
C ALA A 585 17.46 -8.54 -9.98
N TYR A 586 18.58 -8.50 -9.26
CA TYR A 586 19.07 -9.63 -8.43
C TYR A 586 19.18 -9.14 -7.00
N ASN A 587 18.46 -9.77 -6.11
CA ASN A 587 18.35 -9.37 -4.71
C ASN A 587 18.90 -10.45 -3.78
N GLY A 588 19.71 -10.04 -2.81
CA GLY A 588 20.13 -10.85 -1.67
C GLY A 588 19.64 -10.23 -0.37
N GLU A 589 19.11 -11.03 0.54
CA GLU A 589 18.55 -10.56 1.81
C GLU A 589 18.93 -11.47 2.96
N ILE A 590 19.23 -10.86 4.10
CA ILE A 590 19.38 -11.53 5.39
C ILE A 590 18.50 -10.86 6.44
N GLY A 591 17.63 -11.65 7.09
CA GLY A 591 16.77 -11.21 8.17
C GLY A 591 17.09 -11.95 9.48
N ILE A 592 17.17 -11.21 10.58
CA ILE A 592 17.39 -11.78 11.92
C ILE A 592 16.29 -11.24 12.83
N THR A 593 15.48 -12.14 13.39
CA THR A 593 14.52 -11.79 14.44
C THR A 593 14.95 -12.42 15.75
N ARG A 594 14.95 -11.60 16.81
CA ARG A 594 15.26 -12.05 18.16
C ARG A 594 14.13 -11.67 19.12
N SER A 595 13.64 -12.66 19.87
CA SER A 595 12.69 -12.46 20.95
C SER A 595 13.37 -12.64 22.30
N PHE A 596 13.02 -11.81 23.28
CA PHE A 596 13.50 -11.83 24.65
C PHE A 596 12.32 -11.99 25.61
N GLY A 597 12.57 -12.48 26.81
CA GLY A 597 11.52 -12.77 27.78
C GLY A 597 10.55 -13.82 27.27
N LYS A 598 9.26 -13.61 27.50
CA LYS A 598 8.14 -14.38 26.93
C LYS A 598 7.60 -13.67 25.68
N GLU A 599 8.50 -13.16 24.82
CA GLU A 599 8.22 -12.28 23.69
C GLU A 599 7.80 -10.86 24.09
N ASP A 600 8.26 -10.44 25.26
CA ASP A 600 8.02 -9.07 25.73
C ASP A 600 8.79 -8.05 24.88
N LEU A 601 9.93 -8.46 24.32
CA LEU A 601 10.74 -7.66 23.40
C LEU A 601 11.05 -8.50 22.15
N ILE A 602 10.70 -7.96 20.98
CA ILE A 602 10.98 -8.53 19.65
C ILE A 602 11.77 -7.49 18.86
N MET A 603 12.91 -7.89 18.34
CA MET A 603 13.75 -7.10 17.46
C MET A 603 13.87 -7.82 16.12
N ASN A 604 13.67 -7.10 15.03
CA ASN A 604 13.88 -7.59 13.67
C ASN A 604 14.86 -6.67 12.96
N LEU A 605 15.90 -7.23 12.39
CA LEU A 605 16.88 -6.53 11.55
C LEU A 605 16.95 -7.25 10.21
N VAL A 606 16.79 -6.50 9.13
CA VAL A 606 16.90 -7.01 7.76
C VAL A 606 17.90 -6.17 6.99
N GLY A 607 18.92 -6.80 6.42
CA GLY A 607 19.83 -6.21 5.45
C GLY A 607 19.52 -6.73 4.06
N PHE A 608 19.62 -5.88 3.05
CA PHE A 608 19.37 -6.23 1.66
C PHE A 608 20.37 -5.57 0.71
N TYR A 609 20.55 -6.21 -0.44
CA TYR A 609 21.38 -5.76 -1.53
C TYR A 609 20.73 -6.15 -2.86
N THR A 610 20.53 -5.18 -3.74
CA THR A 610 19.88 -5.38 -5.04
C THR A 610 20.76 -4.78 -6.13
N LEU A 611 21.12 -5.61 -7.11
CA LEU A 611 21.73 -5.20 -8.37
C LEU A 611 20.65 -5.08 -9.43
N LEU A 612 20.46 -3.90 -9.99
CA LEU A 612 19.60 -3.63 -11.14
C LEU A 612 20.48 -3.57 -12.40
N GLN A 613 20.12 -4.33 -13.43
CA GLN A 613 20.77 -4.35 -14.73
C GLN A 613 19.80 -3.97 -15.81
N ASP A 614 20.32 -3.44 -16.92
CA ASP A 614 19.54 -3.01 -18.09
C ASP A 614 18.45 -1.99 -17.70
N ALA A 615 18.74 -1.10 -16.71
CA ALA A 615 17.80 -0.08 -16.25
C ALA A 615 17.39 0.82 -17.42
N ILE A 616 16.09 1.03 -17.56
CA ILE A 616 15.53 1.93 -18.58
C ILE A 616 15.69 3.36 -18.07
N VAL A 617 16.46 4.14 -18.82
CA VAL A 617 16.75 5.55 -18.57
C VAL A 617 16.58 6.35 -19.86
N ARG A 618 16.47 7.67 -19.75
CA ARG A 618 16.44 8.57 -20.91
C ARG A 618 17.86 8.92 -21.32
N ASP A 619 18.09 8.98 -22.64
CA ASP A 619 19.34 9.43 -23.20
C ASP A 619 19.08 10.21 -24.49
N PHE A 620 20.03 11.05 -24.91
CA PHE A 620 19.98 11.74 -26.17
C PHE A 620 20.06 10.76 -27.35
N TYR A 621 19.36 11.09 -28.41
CA TYR A 621 19.17 10.20 -29.54
C TYR A 621 19.30 10.94 -30.87
N THR A 622 19.68 10.20 -31.89
CA THR A 622 19.76 10.71 -33.27
C THR A 622 19.03 9.79 -34.22
N ILE A 623 18.30 10.39 -35.19
CA ILE A 623 17.67 9.67 -36.29
C ILE A 623 18.31 10.15 -37.59
N ASN A 624 18.84 9.22 -38.38
CA ASN A 624 19.50 9.53 -39.67
C ASN A 624 20.63 10.61 -39.58
N GLY A 625 21.25 10.74 -38.38
CA GLY A 625 22.30 11.72 -38.12
C GLY A 625 21.81 13.08 -37.60
N GLU A 626 20.50 13.31 -37.55
CA GLU A 626 19.89 14.50 -36.95
C GLU A 626 19.64 14.27 -35.48
N ASP A 627 19.94 15.24 -34.59
CA ASP A 627 19.73 15.21 -33.14
C ASP A 627 18.44 15.89 -32.69
N SER A 628 17.71 16.52 -33.59
CA SER A 628 16.52 17.33 -33.34
C SER A 628 15.45 17.05 -34.38
N LEU A 629 14.17 17.26 -33.98
CA LEU A 629 13.06 17.14 -34.90
C LEU A 629 11.99 18.21 -34.59
N SER A 630 11.07 18.42 -35.55
CA SER A 630 9.94 19.33 -35.35
C SER A 630 8.83 18.62 -34.58
N TYR A 631 8.36 19.26 -33.49
CA TYR A 631 7.22 18.84 -32.67
C TYR A 631 6.39 20.07 -32.33
N GLU A 632 5.09 20.07 -32.66
CA GLU A 632 4.17 21.20 -32.45
C GLU A 632 4.77 22.53 -32.91
N ASP A 633 5.37 22.54 -34.10
CA ASP A 633 6.04 23.71 -34.75
C ASP A 633 7.34 24.21 -34.08
N GLU A 634 7.81 23.52 -33.03
CA GLU A 634 9.10 23.80 -32.39
C GLU A 634 10.16 22.77 -32.79
N THR A 635 11.41 23.20 -32.92
CA THR A 635 12.56 22.29 -33.14
C THR A 635 13.15 21.91 -31.81
N LEU A 636 12.97 20.65 -31.39
CA LEU A 636 13.39 20.13 -30.11
C LEU A 636 14.44 19.03 -30.28
N ARG A 637 15.37 18.94 -29.33
CA ARG A 637 16.36 17.86 -29.28
C ARG A 637 15.66 16.53 -28.97
N MET A 638 16.14 15.46 -29.59
CA MET A 638 15.55 14.15 -29.35
C MET A 638 16.17 13.45 -28.16
N GLN A 639 15.33 12.87 -27.35
CA GLN A 639 15.67 11.86 -26.34
C GLN A 639 14.86 10.59 -26.58
N THR A 640 15.37 9.47 -26.13
CA THR A 640 14.64 8.19 -26.11
C THR A 640 14.94 7.41 -24.85
N ASN A 641 14.10 6.44 -24.52
CA ASN A 641 14.40 5.49 -23.47
C ASN A 641 15.39 4.43 -24.00
N VAL A 642 16.42 4.10 -23.21
CA VAL A 642 17.44 3.09 -23.52
C VAL A 642 17.71 2.19 -22.32
N ASN A 643 18.18 0.98 -22.57
CA ASN A 643 18.72 0.11 -21.51
C ASN A 643 20.21 0.40 -21.36
N ALA A 644 20.59 1.24 -20.42
CA ALA A 644 21.98 1.68 -20.34
C ALA A 644 22.66 1.35 -19.01
N ASN A 645 21.95 1.39 -17.91
CA ASN A 645 22.61 1.54 -16.61
C ASN A 645 22.54 0.30 -15.72
N GLN A 646 23.60 0.14 -14.94
CA GLN A 646 23.60 -0.71 -13.76
C GLN A 646 23.44 0.16 -12.53
N ALA A 647 22.55 -0.25 -11.62
CA ALA A 647 22.37 0.42 -10.36
C ALA A 647 22.45 -0.56 -9.19
N LEU A 648 23.02 -0.07 -8.09
CA LEU A 648 23.05 -0.79 -6.81
C LEU A 648 22.13 -0.10 -5.83
N VAL A 649 21.29 -0.89 -5.16
CA VAL A 649 20.48 -0.43 -4.04
C VAL A 649 20.69 -1.37 -2.87
N TYR A 650 21.10 -0.82 -1.73
CA TYR A 650 21.35 -1.59 -0.52
C TYR A 650 20.89 -0.82 0.71
N GLY A 651 20.64 -1.53 1.77
CA GLY A 651 20.19 -0.90 3.00
C GLY A 651 19.85 -1.86 4.10
N MET A 652 19.29 -1.29 5.15
CA MET A 652 18.80 -2.06 6.30
C MET A 652 17.52 -1.48 6.85
N SER A 653 16.68 -2.34 7.39
CA SER A 653 15.50 -1.96 8.16
C SER A 653 15.53 -2.61 9.54
N PHE A 654 15.25 -1.82 10.55
CA PHE A 654 15.13 -2.24 11.93
C PHE A 654 13.71 -2.05 12.42
N GLN A 655 13.16 -3.04 13.11
CA GLN A 655 11.85 -2.98 13.76
C GLN A 655 11.98 -3.49 15.19
N LEU A 656 11.34 -2.78 16.10
CA LEU A 656 11.30 -3.09 17.52
C LEU A 656 9.83 -3.14 17.97
N LYS A 657 9.47 -4.16 18.73
CA LYS A 657 8.22 -4.20 19.50
C LYS A 657 8.54 -4.62 20.92
N ALA A 658 8.18 -3.79 21.89
CA ALA A 658 8.41 -4.05 23.31
C ALA A 658 7.12 -3.85 24.11
N LYS A 659 6.72 -4.85 24.88
CA LYS A 659 5.70 -4.71 25.93
C LYS A 659 6.38 -4.17 27.18
N LEU A 660 6.20 -2.88 27.46
CA LEU A 660 6.79 -2.21 28.61
C LEU A 660 6.04 -2.56 29.90
N SER A 661 4.73 -2.81 29.78
CA SER A 661 3.86 -3.35 30.81
C SER A 661 2.74 -4.18 30.19
N ALA A 662 1.79 -4.65 31.00
CA ALA A 662 0.61 -5.36 30.51
C ALA A 662 -0.18 -4.54 29.49
N ASP A 663 -0.25 -3.23 29.67
CA ASP A 663 -1.11 -2.33 28.91
C ASP A 663 -0.29 -1.40 27.99
N LEU A 664 1.03 -1.31 28.15
CA LEU A 664 1.88 -0.36 27.43
C LEU A 664 2.82 -1.06 26.45
N THR A 665 2.68 -0.73 25.17
CA THR A 665 3.48 -1.29 24.07
C THR A 665 4.24 -0.18 23.37
N LEU A 666 5.54 -0.37 23.15
CA LEU A 666 6.40 0.44 22.29
C LEU A 666 6.59 -0.30 20.96
N LYS A 667 6.36 0.39 19.85
CA LYS A 667 6.76 -0.06 18.51
C LYS A 667 7.68 1.00 17.90
N SER A 668 8.72 0.58 17.19
CA SER A 668 9.62 1.51 16.49
C SER A 668 10.12 0.88 15.19
N SER A 669 10.26 1.70 14.16
CA SER A 669 10.87 1.32 12.89
C SER A 669 11.88 2.36 12.45
N LEU A 670 12.95 1.91 11.80
CA LEU A 670 13.98 2.76 11.20
C LEU A 670 14.44 2.12 9.90
N ASN A 671 14.53 2.93 8.82
CA ASN A 671 14.94 2.46 7.51
C ASN A 671 16.07 3.32 6.97
N TYR A 672 17.06 2.65 6.42
CA TYR A 672 18.20 3.22 5.72
C TYR A 672 18.32 2.55 4.36
N THR A 673 18.39 3.35 3.30
CA THR A 673 18.59 2.88 1.93
C THR A 673 19.60 3.78 1.23
N GLN A 674 20.48 3.17 0.48
CA GLN A 674 21.41 3.84 -0.44
C GLN A 674 21.21 3.28 -1.84
N GLY A 675 21.31 4.16 -2.83
CA GLY A 675 21.23 3.80 -4.25
C GLY A 675 22.27 4.54 -5.05
N ARG A 676 22.93 3.82 -5.96
CA ARG A 676 23.94 4.39 -6.84
C ARG A 676 23.82 3.83 -8.25
N ASN A 677 23.77 4.68 -9.23
CA ASN A 677 24.04 4.31 -10.61
C ASN A 677 25.54 4.04 -10.71
N VAL A 678 25.89 2.78 -11.00
CA VAL A 678 27.30 2.33 -11.02
C VAL A 678 27.97 2.71 -12.33
N THR A 679 27.21 2.86 -13.41
CA THR A 679 27.72 3.21 -14.73
C THR A 679 28.30 4.62 -14.74
N ASP A 680 27.55 5.58 -14.18
CA ASP A 680 27.91 7.00 -14.21
C ASP A 680 28.50 7.48 -12.87
N ASP A 681 28.55 6.60 -11.87
CA ASP A 681 29.03 6.88 -10.51
C ASP A 681 28.28 8.03 -9.79
N VAL A 682 26.95 8.09 -9.96
CA VAL A 682 26.09 9.14 -9.38
C VAL A 682 25.00 8.55 -8.47
N PRO A 683 24.43 9.35 -7.55
CA PRO A 683 23.27 8.91 -6.75
C PRO A 683 22.10 8.48 -7.64
N LEU A 684 21.36 7.46 -7.19
CA LEU A 684 20.13 7.02 -7.83
C LEU A 684 18.96 7.85 -7.32
N GLY A 685 18.02 8.20 -8.20
CA GLY A 685 16.80 8.93 -7.85
C GLY A 685 15.87 8.13 -6.94
N HIS A 686 14.96 8.83 -6.27
CA HIS A 686 13.91 8.29 -5.40
C HIS A 686 14.42 7.51 -4.17
N ILE A 687 15.69 7.67 -3.79
CA ILE A 687 16.23 7.09 -2.55
C ILE A 687 15.86 8.01 -1.39
N PRO A 688 14.91 7.65 -0.51
CA PRO A 688 14.56 8.49 0.62
C PRO A 688 15.71 8.57 1.63
N PRO A 689 15.84 9.68 2.37
CA PRO A 689 16.73 9.75 3.51
C PRO A 689 16.32 8.74 4.59
N ILE A 690 17.12 8.62 5.67
CA ILE A 690 16.73 7.79 6.80
C ILE A 690 15.38 8.27 7.35
N TYR A 691 14.45 7.36 7.54
CA TYR A 691 13.13 7.67 8.07
C TYR A 691 12.63 6.58 9.02
N GLY A 692 11.69 6.97 9.87
CA GLY A 692 11.11 6.02 10.79
C GLY A 692 9.86 6.54 11.51
N ARG A 693 9.31 5.65 12.31
CA ARG A 693 8.16 5.89 13.17
C ARG A 693 8.34 5.20 14.50
N THR A 694 7.92 5.87 15.58
CA THR A 694 7.92 5.28 16.92
C THR A 694 6.58 5.54 17.59
N ASP A 695 5.92 4.50 18.05
CA ASP A 695 4.60 4.52 18.67
C ASP A 695 4.68 4.00 20.11
N LEU A 696 4.11 4.72 21.05
CA LEU A 696 3.85 4.29 22.42
C LEU A 696 2.35 4.14 22.59
N ILE A 697 1.87 2.90 22.75
CA ILE A 697 0.45 2.57 22.74
C ILE A 697 0.03 2.03 24.10
N LEU A 698 -0.91 2.72 24.73
CA LEU A 698 -1.56 2.33 25.96
C LEU A 698 -2.93 1.71 25.66
N HIS A 699 -3.13 0.45 26.04
CA HIS A 699 -4.39 -0.25 25.97
C HIS A 699 -5.00 -0.36 27.35
N SER A 700 -6.01 0.43 27.67
CA SER A 700 -6.74 0.42 28.94
C SER A 700 -8.24 0.48 28.66
N ALA A 701 -8.86 -0.70 28.46
CA ALA A 701 -10.27 -0.78 28.10
C ALA A 701 -11.18 0.07 29.01
N PRO A 702 -12.09 0.88 28.46
CA PRO A 702 -12.51 0.93 27.06
C PRO A 702 -11.68 1.87 26.16
N LEU A 703 -10.55 2.40 26.63
CA LEU A 703 -9.73 3.42 26.00
C LEU A 703 -8.42 2.83 25.47
N THR A 704 -8.06 3.15 24.24
CA THR A 704 -6.73 2.97 23.68
C THR A 704 -6.17 4.33 23.30
N VAL A 705 -4.94 4.61 23.72
CA VAL A 705 -4.23 5.87 23.39
C VAL A 705 -2.89 5.55 22.77
N ALA A 706 -2.54 6.23 21.69
CA ALA A 706 -1.22 6.17 21.09
C ALA A 706 -0.60 7.56 21.02
N PHE A 707 0.61 7.71 21.55
CA PHE A 707 1.49 8.81 21.25
C PHE A 707 2.53 8.32 20.27
N TYR A 708 2.71 9.04 19.14
CA TYR A 708 3.66 8.59 18.13
C TYR A 708 4.41 9.75 17.50
N ALA A 709 5.64 9.44 17.08
CA ALA A 709 6.50 10.32 16.32
C ALA A 709 6.75 9.75 14.93
N LYS A 710 6.64 10.58 13.90
CA LYS A 710 7.17 10.33 12.56
C LYS A 710 8.38 11.24 12.36
N TYR A 711 9.42 10.74 11.71
CA TYR A 711 10.64 11.50 11.51
C TYR A 711 11.37 11.08 10.23
N GLN A 712 12.05 12.06 9.66
CA GLN A 712 12.93 11.92 8.51
C GLN A 712 14.19 12.73 8.77
N PHE A 713 15.35 12.16 8.44
CA PHE A 713 16.61 12.86 8.46
C PHE A 713 16.75 13.73 7.20
N GLU A 714 17.72 14.60 7.18
CA GLU A 714 18.04 15.43 6.02
C GLU A 714 18.56 14.59 4.86
N LYS A 715 18.36 15.09 3.63
CA LYS A 715 19.05 14.61 2.43
C LYS A 715 19.67 15.79 1.75
N LEU A 716 21.01 15.83 1.70
CA LEU A 716 21.76 16.92 1.08
C LEU A 716 21.65 16.85 -0.43
N PHE A 717 21.80 17.99 -1.10
CA PHE A 717 21.68 18.06 -2.56
C PHE A 717 22.75 17.22 -3.28
N VAL A 718 23.94 17.04 -2.68
CA VAL A 718 24.98 16.16 -3.21
C VAL A 718 24.54 14.69 -3.35
N ASP A 719 23.52 14.27 -2.58
CA ASP A 719 22.95 12.94 -2.62
C ASP A 719 21.70 12.84 -3.53
N TYR A 720 21.34 13.95 -4.23
CA TYR A 720 20.25 13.93 -5.21
C TYR A 720 20.76 13.31 -6.52
N SER A 721 19.84 12.66 -7.23
CA SER A 721 20.11 12.18 -8.57
C SER A 721 20.19 13.35 -9.57
N PRO A 722 21.19 13.38 -10.44
CA PRO A 722 21.26 14.40 -11.50
C PRO A 722 20.19 14.22 -12.59
N SER A 723 19.36 13.16 -12.53
CA SER A 723 18.25 12.94 -13.47
C SER A 723 17.04 13.88 -13.26
N GLY A 724 17.04 14.70 -12.19
CA GLY A 724 15.95 15.59 -11.83
C GLY A 724 14.71 14.87 -11.23
N GLU A 725 14.84 13.58 -10.94
CA GLU A 725 13.74 12.76 -10.37
C GLU A 725 13.48 13.08 -8.89
N ASP A 726 14.46 13.63 -8.18
CA ASP A 726 14.38 13.94 -6.74
C ASP A 726 13.68 15.28 -6.45
N ASN A 727 13.10 15.93 -7.49
CA ASN A 727 12.35 17.18 -7.39
C ASN A 727 13.16 18.31 -6.74
N GLU A 728 14.29 18.65 -7.35
CA GLU A 728 15.22 19.66 -6.86
C GLU A 728 14.60 21.07 -6.75
N ASP A 729 13.61 21.40 -7.60
CA ASP A 729 12.86 22.65 -7.54
C ASP A 729 12.09 22.83 -6.24
N SER A 730 11.75 21.72 -5.58
CA SER A 730 11.08 21.69 -4.27
C SER A 730 12.06 21.61 -3.09
N ALA A 731 13.36 21.63 -3.33
CA ALA A 731 14.38 21.56 -2.28
C ALA A 731 14.53 22.91 -1.55
N ALA A 732 15.02 22.85 -0.31
CA ALA A 732 15.40 24.04 0.44
C ALA A 732 16.62 24.72 -0.19
N LYS A 733 16.66 26.05 -0.11
CA LYS A 733 17.81 26.85 -0.56
C LYS A 733 18.46 27.53 0.64
N ASP A 734 19.77 27.62 0.63
CA ASP A 734 20.52 28.35 1.65
C ASP A 734 20.35 29.88 1.49
N GLN A 735 20.99 30.64 2.40
CA GLN A 735 20.94 32.11 2.40
C GLN A 735 21.52 32.75 1.13
N ASN A 736 22.34 32.03 0.37
CA ASN A 736 22.95 32.46 -0.89
C ASN A 736 22.13 32.03 -2.11
N GLY A 737 21.01 31.32 -1.89
CA GLY A 737 20.17 30.77 -2.96
C GLY A 737 20.65 29.44 -3.54
N ALA A 738 21.72 28.85 -3.01
CA ALA A 738 22.18 27.52 -3.43
C ALA A 738 21.27 26.44 -2.86
N ILE A 739 21.04 25.40 -3.63
CA ILE A 739 20.20 24.27 -3.23
C ILE A 739 20.88 23.50 -2.11
N TYR A 740 20.22 23.43 -0.96
CA TYR A 740 20.65 22.65 0.21
C TYR A 740 20.24 21.18 0.10
N GLY A 741 18.99 20.93 -0.27
CA GLY A 741 18.34 19.64 -0.29
C GLY A 741 17.06 19.61 0.55
N THR A 742 16.68 18.45 1.06
CA THR A 742 15.50 18.28 1.91
C THR A 742 15.89 18.34 3.39
N PRO A 743 15.37 19.30 4.17
CA PRO A 743 15.62 19.39 5.60
C PRO A 743 15.06 18.20 6.38
N ALA A 744 15.69 17.89 7.52
CA ALA A 744 15.16 16.93 8.49
C ALA A 744 13.87 17.47 9.14
N TRP A 745 12.98 16.56 9.49
CA TRP A 745 11.77 16.92 10.21
C TRP A 745 11.30 15.82 11.15
N GLN A 746 10.50 16.22 12.14
CA GLN A 746 9.79 15.30 13.02
C GLN A 746 8.43 15.87 13.42
N THR A 747 7.44 15.01 13.54
CA THR A 747 6.11 15.35 14.07
C THR A 747 5.78 14.49 15.26
N PHE A 748 5.14 15.10 16.26
CA PHE A 748 4.57 14.38 17.40
C PHE A 748 3.05 14.37 17.29
N ASN A 749 2.44 13.24 17.58
CA ASN A 749 1.05 12.98 17.30
C ASN A 749 0.42 12.22 18.47
N LEU A 750 -0.84 12.49 18.74
CA LEU A 750 -1.63 11.81 19.76
C LEU A 750 -2.93 11.29 19.13
N ARG A 751 -3.29 10.07 19.45
CA ARG A 751 -4.54 9.44 19.00
C ARG A 751 -5.17 8.67 20.14
N ALA A 752 -6.51 8.74 20.20
CA ALA A 752 -7.28 8.02 21.17
C ALA A 752 -8.49 7.37 20.51
N GLU A 753 -8.81 6.16 20.93
CA GLU A 753 -10.01 5.43 20.57
C GLU A 753 -10.72 5.01 21.84
N MET A 754 -12.02 5.30 21.93
CA MET A 754 -12.87 4.95 23.06
C MET A 754 -14.10 4.19 22.62
N GLN A 755 -14.26 2.97 23.14
CA GLN A 755 -15.47 2.19 22.98
C GLN A 755 -16.58 2.77 23.85
N LEU A 756 -17.52 3.52 23.27
CA LEU A 756 -18.64 4.15 23.98
C LEU A 756 -19.71 3.14 24.38
N SER A 757 -19.93 2.15 23.52
CA SER A 757 -20.86 1.04 23.73
C SER A 757 -20.43 -0.16 22.88
N LYS A 758 -21.19 -1.26 22.91
CA LYS A 758 -20.93 -2.41 22.03
C LYS A 758 -20.98 -2.07 20.54
N SER A 759 -21.76 -1.04 20.19
CA SER A 759 -22.00 -0.64 18.81
C SER A 759 -21.30 0.66 18.40
N PHE A 760 -20.82 1.47 19.31
CA PHE A 760 -20.28 2.79 19.01
C PHE A 760 -18.85 2.97 19.52
N THR A 761 -18.00 3.45 18.65
CA THR A 761 -16.60 3.81 18.94
C THR A 761 -16.37 5.25 18.53
N LEU A 762 -15.78 6.04 19.43
CA LEU A 762 -15.30 7.39 19.15
C LEU A 762 -13.79 7.38 19.01
N GLN A 763 -13.30 8.01 17.97
CA GLN A 763 -11.87 8.22 17.75
C GLN A 763 -11.60 9.72 17.66
N ALA A 764 -10.50 10.15 18.27
CA ALA A 764 -9.98 11.50 18.17
C ALA A 764 -8.47 11.45 17.97
N ALA A 765 -7.95 12.30 17.09
CA ALA A 765 -6.52 12.45 16.94
C ALA A 765 -6.15 13.94 16.86
N LEU A 766 -4.94 14.22 17.33
CA LEU A 766 -4.26 15.49 17.19
C LEU A 766 -2.89 15.19 16.58
N GLU A 767 -2.78 15.43 15.29
CA GLU A 767 -1.55 15.19 14.55
C GLU A 767 -0.76 16.47 14.40
N ASN A 768 0.57 16.33 14.27
CA ASN A 768 1.51 17.42 14.19
C ASN A 768 1.30 18.46 15.31
N LEU A 769 1.40 18.01 16.58
CA LEU A 769 1.16 18.80 17.80
C LEU A 769 1.88 20.15 17.81
N LEU A 770 3.11 20.18 17.29
CA LEU A 770 3.96 21.37 17.28
C LEU A 770 3.74 22.26 16.06
N ASP A 771 2.79 21.88 15.18
CA ASP A 771 2.49 22.61 13.95
C ASP A 771 3.69 22.83 13.03
N VAL A 772 4.59 21.84 12.97
CA VAL A 772 5.83 21.89 12.19
C VAL A 772 5.51 21.94 10.71
N HIS A 773 6.08 22.91 9.99
CA HIS A 773 6.11 22.85 8.54
C HIS A 773 7.14 21.80 8.10
N TYR A 774 6.68 20.77 7.41
CA TYR A 774 7.52 19.70 6.90
C TYR A 774 7.08 19.29 5.48
N ARG A 775 8.04 18.80 4.72
CA ARG A 775 7.78 18.24 3.39
C ARG A 775 8.54 16.91 3.28
N PRO A 776 7.86 15.80 2.98
CA PRO A 776 8.52 14.53 2.68
C PRO A 776 9.43 14.69 1.46
N PHE A 777 10.58 13.99 1.46
CA PHE A 777 11.54 14.03 0.36
C PHE A 777 10.86 13.76 -1.00
N ALA A 778 11.30 14.47 -2.04
CA ALA A 778 10.79 14.42 -3.41
C ALA A 778 9.29 14.76 -3.58
N SER A 779 8.62 15.24 -2.53
CA SER A 779 7.21 15.64 -2.59
C SER A 779 7.04 17.09 -3.05
N GLY A 780 6.03 17.34 -3.88
CA GLY A 780 5.62 18.69 -4.25
C GLY A 780 4.65 19.33 -3.25
N VAL A 781 4.04 18.51 -2.37
CA VAL A 781 3.07 18.95 -1.36
C VAL A 781 3.70 18.86 0.03
N SER A 782 3.56 19.92 0.83
CA SER A 782 3.95 19.92 2.25
C SER A 782 2.93 19.13 3.07
N GLY A 783 3.40 18.47 4.14
CA GLY A 783 2.55 17.71 5.05
C GLY A 783 1.57 18.58 5.83
N ALA A 784 0.50 17.98 6.33
CA ALA A 784 -0.52 18.63 7.13
C ALA A 784 0.08 19.36 8.34
N GLY A 785 -0.38 20.57 8.60
CA GLY A 785 -0.15 21.27 9.85
C GLY A 785 -0.85 20.58 11.02
N ARG A 786 -1.04 21.30 12.12
CA ARG A 786 -1.78 20.76 13.26
C ARG A 786 -3.17 20.35 12.82
N ASN A 787 -3.47 19.04 12.95
CA ASN A 787 -4.69 18.45 12.42
C ASN A 787 -5.51 17.78 13.52
N PHE A 788 -6.75 18.24 13.71
CA PHE A 788 -7.72 17.62 14.59
C PHE A 788 -8.58 16.67 13.76
N ILE A 789 -8.61 15.40 14.13
CA ILE A 789 -9.38 14.37 13.43
C ILE A 789 -10.39 13.79 14.40
N PHE A 790 -11.65 13.71 13.99
CA PHE A 790 -12.72 13.07 14.74
C PHE A 790 -13.43 12.03 13.88
N THR A 791 -13.69 10.87 14.46
CA THR A 791 -14.44 9.81 13.79
C THR A 791 -15.41 9.18 14.77
N LEU A 792 -16.67 9.10 14.37
CA LEU A 792 -17.67 8.29 15.03
C LEU A 792 -17.96 7.08 14.16
N ARG A 793 -17.79 5.91 14.76
CA ARG A 793 -17.98 4.62 14.09
C ARG A 793 -19.11 3.84 14.76
N ALA A 794 -19.97 3.23 13.95
CA ALA A 794 -21.03 2.33 14.37
C ALA A 794 -20.77 0.92 13.81
N ASN A 795 -20.85 -0.10 14.67
CA ASN A 795 -20.78 -1.52 14.32
C ASN A 795 -22.08 -2.18 14.77
N LEU A 796 -22.90 -2.69 13.85
CA LEU A 796 -24.26 -3.17 14.04
C LEU A 796 -24.41 -4.66 13.71
#